data_669cdb7615ca8fb19c7d4bf866fc183a
#
_entry.id   669cdb7615ca8fb19c7d4bf866fc183a
#
_cell.length_a   1.000
_cell.length_b   1.000
_cell.length_c   1.000
_cell.angle_alpha   90.00
_cell.angle_beta   90.00
_cell.angle_gamma   90.00
#
_symmetry.space_group_name_H-M   'P 1'
#
loop_
_entity.id
_entity.type
_entity.pdbx_description
1 polymer ?
#
loop_
_entity_poly.entity_id
_entity_poly.type
_entity_poly.pdbx_seq_one_letter_code
_entity_poly.pdbx_strand_id
1 'polypeptide(L)'
;MATGITSSGITRVCGYPDCSATYRPRSLFKESNFCPDHSGHNASIKAKRAGLWTPEFRAIDGEGMGNGSEHRYVLLGVGQVQTEWPGGVEDITQIFDALYSGFRAEPNAAWVGFFLSYDYNMWLRLLPRERAWLLLSPAGQAKRVHRVQHIPPHPVEFEGWQFDMLGYKRFKLRPKTCSCRNATCRCAKAQWMYVNDAGPFFQASLLSVIDPSKWDVPVLSPGEFAMIKEGKERRDSAVLDEDMKKYNRLENDVLERVMARLNAGFVAAGVKLRKQQWFGPGQAAQAWMGIDAKLEGAKTAIAALPSAVAMAAIATYYGGWFEIIYHGHVHGITHEYDRNSAYPNIAAQLPCLCGTWKTSRAAVPAPDGRLRMLRCVVQGSDPRMGPLPYRTDSGSILRPLHTEGWYWQHEVEAARAAGLIDSCEVSLWHEYRPCSHPPPLRGLVGLYEHRQRVGKDTPEGKAAKLLYNSIYGKLAQSLGHPLYANPIYASLITAGCRTEILDAIATHPRRSAAVVMVATDGVVFASPHPDLTVSDKLGDWSYERRENLTLFKPGVYWDDKARAAIADGRAPQFKARGISAATFADSIARIDAEFDAWRDDASFQPQWKLEEGTPRNMWPAISFTSRFAQISVTQALAWTDGAKDKEDQKVRYIRDAGRIIHDQELTQDSRPQDKRIPLHLEHDAYGWASQPWRLGSAYGESKPYDKRFGISIDQEEWAQFVTPDGPVQMEFRQAMGVG
;
A
#
# COMPACT_ATOMS: atom_id res chain seq x y z
N MET A 1 -30.39 35.48 -10.51
CA MET A 1 -31.41 35.15 -9.50
C MET A 1 -31.98 33.80 -9.82
N ALA A 2 -31.52 32.77 -9.16
CA ALA A 2 -32.06 31.42 -9.28
C ALA A 2 -33.20 31.30 -8.28
N THR A 3 -34.44 31.40 -8.77
CA THR A 3 -35.64 31.17 -7.96
C THR A 3 -35.64 29.72 -7.52
N GLY A 4 -35.33 29.50 -6.25
CA GLY A 4 -35.46 28.19 -5.63
C GLY A 4 -36.94 27.81 -5.59
N ILE A 5 -37.33 26.80 -6.35
CA ILE A 5 -38.65 26.17 -6.25
C ILE A 5 -38.64 25.42 -4.92
N THR A 6 -39.30 25.96 -3.94
CA THR A 6 -39.53 25.30 -2.66
C THR A 6 -40.51 24.14 -2.84
N SER A 7 -40.21 22.98 -2.25
CA SER A 7 -41.00 21.74 -2.32
C SER A 7 -42.37 21.82 -1.57
N SER A 8 -42.85 22.97 -1.26
CA SER A 8 -44.01 23.21 -0.38
C SER A 8 -45.40 22.84 -0.97
N GLY A 9 -45.48 21.84 -1.78
CA GLY A 9 -46.78 21.42 -2.32
C GLY A 9 -46.84 19.95 -2.80
N ILE A 10 -45.72 19.24 -2.90
CA ILE A 10 -45.74 17.90 -3.44
C ILE A 10 -45.81 16.87 -2.30
N THR A 11 -46.87 16.09 -2.27
CA THR A 11 -47.06 14.97 -1.39
C THR A 11 -46.79 13.68 -2.15
N ARG A 12 -46.01 12.79 -1.58
CA ARG A 12 -45.72 11.46 -2.16
C ARG A 12 -46.26 10.36 -1.27
N VAL A 13 -46.65 9.23 -1.87
CA VAL A 13 -47.00 8.00 -1.16
C VAL A 13 -45.73 7.22 -0.90
N CYS A 14 -45.64 6.63 0.28
CA CYS A 14 -44.49 5.78 0.63
C CYS A 14 -44.41 4.57 -0.29
N GLY A 15 -43.24 4.32 -0.87
CA GLY A 15 -43.00 3.15 -1.72
C GLY A 15 -42.67 1.84 -0.95
N TYR A 16 -42.87 1.84 0.38
CA TYR A 16 -42.72 0.62 1.17
C TYR A 16 -43.97 -0.26 1.01
N PRO A 17 -43.86 -1.56 0.76
CA PRO A 17 -45.02 -2.47 0.71
C PRO A 17 -45.89 -2.29 1.94
N ASP A 18 -47.18 -2.20 1.74
CA ASP A 18 -48.22 -2.07 2.78
C ASP A 18 -48.19 -0.72 3.57
N CYS A 19 -47.42 0.27 3.16
CA CYS A 19 -47.43 1.58 3.77
C CYS A 19 -48.26 2.60 2.98
N SER A 20 -49.37 3.05 3.54
CA SER A 20 -50.24 4.06 2.95
C SER A 20 -49.84 5.51 3.34
N ALA A 21 -48.75 5.68 4.09
CA ALA A 21 -48.33 6.99 4.56
C ALA A 21 -47.95 7.93 3.41
N THR A 22 -48.52 9.13 3.42
CA THR A 22 -48.09 10.21 2.53
C THR A 22 -47.14 11.13 3.27
N TYR A 23 -46.10 11.61 2.58
CA TYR A 23 -45.09 12.49 3.16
C TYR A 23 -44.68 13.62 2.20
N ARG A 24 -44.21 14.73 2.77
CA ARG A 24 -43.67 15.85 1.99
C ARG A 24 -42.14 15.69 1.90
N PRO A 25 -41.60 15.58 0.69
CA PRO A 25 -40.18 15.51 0.52
C PRO A 25 -39.45 16.81 0.91
N ARG A 26 -38.30 16.73 1.54
CA ARG A 26 -37.47 17.90 1.90
C ARG A 26 -36.76 18.54 0.71
N SER A 27 -36.57 17.80 -0.39
CA SER A 27 -35.96 18.28 -1.63
C SER A 27 -36.43 17.44 -2.82
N LEU A 28 -36.74 18.08 -3.95
CA LEU A 28 -37.19 17.39 -5.18
C LEU A 28 -36.14 16.50 -5.83
N PHE A 29 -34.86 16.69 -5.50
CA PHE A 29 -33.74 16.09 -6.22
C PHE A 29 -32.96 15.02 -5.45
N LYS A 30 -33.14 14.88 -4.15
CA LYS A 30 -32.30 14.03 -3.30
C LYS A 30 -33.05 13.04 -2.41
N GLU A 31 -34.34 12.80 -2.63
CA GLU A 31 -35.11 12.11 -1.63
C GLU A 31 -35.50 10.70 -1.90
N SER A 32 -35.62 10.03 -0.79
CA SER A 32 -36.16 8.71 -0.62
C SER A 32 -37.61 8.63 -1.13
N ASN A 33 -37.96 7.56 -1.81
CA ASN A 33 -39.35 7.24 -2.14
C ASN A 33 -40.13 6.69 -0.93
N PHE A 34 -39.65 6.93 0.30
CA PHE A 34 -40.20 6.37 1.54
C PHE A 34 -40.44 7.47 2.56
N CYS A 35 -41.48 7.31 3.37
CA CYS A 35 -41.80 8.21 4.49
C CYS A 35 -40.66 8.19 5.55
N PRO A 36 -40.63 9.15 6.50
CA PRO A 36 -39.58 9.22 7.53
C PRO A 36 -39.35 7.90 8.29
N ASP A 37 -40.43 7.18 8.60
CA ASP A 37 -40.35 5.91 9.33
C ASP A 37 -39.69 4.77 8.52
N HIS A 38 -39.77 4.85 7.18
CA HIS A 38 -39.16 3.91 6.26
C HIS A 38 -37.89 4.46 5.57
N SER A 39 -37.47 5.67 5.90
CA SER A 39 -36.27 6.29 5.28
C SER A 39 -34.98 5.50 5.54
N GLY A 40 -34.88 4.84 6.70
CA GLY A 40 -33.79 3.89 7.00
C GLY A 40 -33.81 2.63 6.13
N HIS A 41 -34.97 2.28 5.57
CA HIS A 41 -35.12 1.12 4.69
C HIS A 41 -34.45 1.34 3.31
N ASN A 42 -34.26 2.58 2.86
CA ASN A 42 -33.50 2.88 1.66
C ASN A 42 -32.03 2.46 1.74
N ALA A 43 -31.40 2.57 2.90
CA ALA A 43 -30.05 2.08 3.10
C ALA A 43 -30.03 0.54 3.04
N SER A 44 -31.07 -0.10 3.63
CA SER A 44 -31.24 -1.56 3.61
C SER A 44 -31.64 -2.09 2.21
N ILE A 45 -32.52 -1.38 1.48
CA ILE A 45 -32.85 -1.75 0.08
C ILE A 45 -31.71 -1.41 -0.87
N LYS A 46 -31.00 -0.29 -0.70
CA LYS A 46 -29.75 -0.05 -1.41
C LYS A 46 -28.69 -1.07 -1.06
N ALA A 47 -28.60 -1.49 0.19
CA ALA A 47 -27.75 -2.58 0.61
C ALA A 47 -28.21 -3.94 0.03
N LYS A 48 -29.51 -4.22 0.00
CA LYS A 48 -30.08 -5.41 -0.66
C LYS A 48 -30.04 -5.36 -2.18
N ARG A 49 -30.19 -4.21 -2.83
CA ARG A 49 -30.06 -4.02 -4.29
C ARG A 49 -28.63 -3.78 -4.75
N ALA A 50 -27.77 -3.23 -3.90
CA ALA A 50 -26.32 -3.32 -4.06
C ALA A 50 -25.81 -4.68 -3.59
N GLY A 51 -26.73 -5.49 -3.21
CA GLY A 51 -26.81 -6.71 -2.54
C GLY A 51 -25.77 -7.64 -2.92
N LEU A 52 -25.36 -8.20 -2.66
CA LEU A 52 -24.54 -9.39 -2.68
C LEU A 52 -23.22 -9.12 -1.97
N TRP A 53 -23.39 -9.04 -0.66
CA TRP A 53 -22.29 -9.09 0.27
C TRP A 53 -21.58 -10.46 0.30
N THR A 54 -22.19 -11.46 -0.29
CA THR A 54 -21.62 -12.82 -0.46
C THR A 54 -21.86 -13.24 -1.89
N PRO A 55 -21.11 -12.70 -2.87
CA PRO A 55 -21.27 -13.11 -4.24
C PRO A 55 -20.83 -14.57 -4.41
N GLU A 56 -21.48 -15.27 -5.29
CA GLU A 56 -20.85 -16.42 -5.91
C GLU A 56 -19.67 -15.93 -6.73
N PHE A 57 -18.58 -16.68 -6.76
CA PHE A 57 -17.43 -16.36 -7.58
C PHE A 57 -17.48 -17.12 -8.88
N ARG A 58 -17.01 -16.45 -9.94
CA ARG A 58 -16.69 -17.06 -11.23
C ARG A 58 -15.30 -16.63 -11.63
N ALA A 59 -14.51 -17.62 -11.99
CA ALA A 59 -13.12 -17.38 -12.34
C ALA A 59 -12.96 -17.09 -13.85
N ILE A 60 -11.89 -16.40 -14.17
CA ILE A 60 -11.47 -16.11 -15.52
C ILE A 60 -9.97 -16.41 -15.57
N ASP A 61 -9.59 -17.22 -16.53
CA ASP A 61 -8.20 -17.54 -16.81
C ASP A 61 -8.00 -17.84 -18.28
N GLY A 62 -6.88 -17.43 -18.82
CA GLY A 62 -6.57 -17.59 -20.22
C GLY A 62 -5.24 -18.26 -20.46
N GLU A 63 -5.17 -19.03 -21.54
CA GLU A 63 -3.99 -19.79 -21.92
C GLU A 63 -3.39 -19.28 -23.23
N GLY A 64 -2.08 -19.35 -23.29
CA GLY A 64 -1.31 -19.02 -24.47
C GLY A 64 -0.52 -20.19 -24.98
N MET A 65 -0.10 -20.09 -26.25
CA MET A 65 0.71 -21.08 -26.95
C MET A 65 1.82 -20.37 -27.71
N GLY A 66 2.98 -21.03 -27.83
CA GLY A 66 4.17 -20.50 -28.49
C GLY A 66 5.03 -19.60 -27.60
N ASN A 67 6.18 -19.22 -28.08
CA ASN A 67 7.19 -18.45 -27.37
C ASN A 67 7.56 -17.15 -28.08
N GLY A 68 7.98 -16.15 -27.30
CA GLY A 68 8.47 -14.88 -27.83
C GLY A 68 7.47 -14.13 -28.72
N SER A 69 7.85 -13.83 -29.97
CA SER A 69 7.02 -13.11 -30.92
C SER A 69 5.87 -13.95 -31.51
N GLU A 70 5.95 -15.27 -31.38
CA GLU A 70 4.94 -16.21 -31.87
C GLU A 70 3.91 -16.57 -30.80
N HIS A 71 4.04 -16.01 -29.62
CA HIS A 71 3.13 -16.27 -28.52
C HIS A 71 1.71 -15.75 -28.83
N ARG A 72 0.73 -16.64 -28.76
CA ARG A 72 -0.67 -16.40 -29.11
C ARG A 72 -1.57 -16.75 -27.92
N TYR A 73 -2.61 -15.98 -27.73
CA TYR A 73 -3.66 -16.25 -26.76
C TYR A 73 -4.72 -17.13 -27.42
N VAL A 74 -4.88 -18.38 -26.97
CA VAL A 74 -5.62 -19.41 -27.69
C VAL A 74 -6.86 -19.92 -26.98
N LEU A 75 -6.96 -19.69 -25.67
CA LEU A 75 -8.07 -20.19 -24.86
C LEU A 75 -8.42 -19.16 -23.80
N LEU A 76 -9.71 -18.97 -23.57
CA LEU A 76 -10.23 -18.17 -22.45
C LEU A 76 -11.34 -18.94 -21.74
N GLY A 77 -11.10 -19.28 -20.49
CA GLY A 77 -12.11 -19.77 -19.57
C GLY A 77 -12.86 -18.64 -18.89
N VAL A 78 -14.19 -18.64 -18.94
CA VAL A 78 -15.07 -17.68 -18.27
C VAL A 78 -16.08 -18.46 -17.44
N GLY A 79 -15.79 -18.66 -16.17
CA GLY A 79 -16.48 -19.64 -15.33
C GLY A 79 -16.30 -21.05 -15.91
N GLN A 80 -17.40 -21.71 -16.19
CA GLN A 80 -17.38 -23.06 -16.75
C GLN A 80 -17.36 -23.11 -18.30
N VAL A 81 -17.45 -21.95 -18.96
CA VAL A 81 -17.47 -21.86 -20.43
C VAL A 81 -16.08 -21.53 -20.94
N GLN A 82 -15.63 -22.24 -21.97
CA GLN A 82 -14.38 -21.99 -22.64
C GLN A 82 -14.61 -21.52 -24.07
N THR A 83 -13.81 -20.54 -24.49
CA THR A 83 -13.76 -20.06 -25.87
C THR A 83 -12.38 -20.33 -26.43
N GLU A 84 -12.30 -20.95 -27.61
CA GLU A 84 -11.06 -21.39 -28.24
C GLU A 84 -10.77 -20.60 -29.49
N TRP A 85 -9.51 -20.27 -29.72
CA TRP A 85 -8.99 -19.66 -30.95
C TRP A 85 -7.71 -20.40 -31.36
N PRO A 86 -7.81 -21.51 -32.14
CA PRO A 86 -6.64 -22.34 -32.48
C PRO A 86 -5.52 -21.57 -33.19
N GLY A 87 -5.85 -20.53 -33.95
CA GLY A 87 -4.88 -19.62 -34.59
C GLY A 87 -4.41 -18.47 -33.72
N GLY A 88 -4.95 -18.36 -32.52
CA GLY A 88 -4.84 -17.20 -31.65
C GLY A 88 -5.95 -16.19 -31.87
N VAL A 89 -6.34 -15.46 -30.84
CA VAL A 89 -7.31 -14.38 -30.95
C VAL A 89 -6.74 -13.20 -31.71
N GLU A 90 -7.47 -12.65 -32.65
CA GLU A 90 -7.03 -11.54 -33.53
C GLU A 90 -7.75 -10.22 -33.24
N ASP A 91 -8.94 -10.28 -32.62
CA ASP A 91 -9.77 -9.11 -32.33
C ASP A 91 -10.19 -9.13 -30.86
N ILE A 92 -10.01 -8.00 -30.19
CA ILE A 92 -10.39 -7.82 -28.77
C ILE A 92 -11.90 -7.97 -28.56
N THR A 93 -12.72 -7.72 -29.56
CA THR A 93 -14.18 -7.89 -29.47
C THR A 93 -14.57 -9.33 -29.22
N GLN A 94 -13.82 -10.30 -29.74
CA GLN A 94 -14.01 -11.72 -29.46
C GLN A 94 -13.81 -12.03 -27.95
N ILE A 95 -12.82 -11.39 -27.32
CA ILE A 95 -12.61 -11.47 -25.87
C ILE A 95 -13.79 -10.83 -25.12
N PHE A 96 -14.23 -9.64 -25.57
CA PHE A 96 -15.32 -8.92 -24.91
C PHE A 96 -16.65 -9.68 -25.03
N ASP A 97 -16.91 -10.31 -26.16
CA ASP A 97 -18.09 -11.15 -26.37
C ASP A 97 -18.07 -12.38 -25.46
N ALA A 98 -16.93 -13.08 -25.35
CA ALA A 98 -16.77 -14.23 -24.47
C ALA A 98 -16.99 -13.85 -23.00
N LEU A 99 -16.32 -12.79 -22.52
CA LEU A 99 -16.45 -12.28 -21.16
C LEU A 99 -17.89 -11.87 -20.86
N TYR A 100 -18.49 -11.06 -21.73
CA TYR A 100 -19.82 -10.52 -21.47
C TYR A 100 -20.94 -11.55 -21.63
N SER A 101 -20.71 -12.59 -22.43
CA SER A 101 -21.63 -13.75 -22.52
C SER A 101 -21.72 -14.48 -21.20
N GLY A 102 -20.58 -14.81 -20.57
CA GLY A 102 -20.54 -15.38 -19.23
C GLY A 102 -21.22 -14.47 -18.21
N PHE A 103 -20.91 -13.17 -18.25
CA PHE A 103 -21.53 -12.19 -17.34
C PHE A 103 -23.07 -12.13 -17.52
N ARG A 104 -23.62 -12.23 -18.73
CA ARG A 104 -25.07 -12.23 -18.94
C ARG A 104 -25.74 -13.46 -18.32
N ALA A 105 -25.07 -14.61 -18.35
CA ALA A 105 -25.56 -15.81 -17.70
C ALA A 105 -25.62 -15.67 -16.17
N GLU A 106 -24.59 -15.02 -15.58
CA GLU A 106 -24.46 -14.88 -14.13
C GLU A 106 -24.10 -13.42 -13.70
N PRO A 107 -25.03 -12.47 -13.89
CA PRO A 107 -24.73 -11.03 -13.69
C PRO A 107 -24.50 -10.65 -12.22
N ASN A 108 -24.84 -11.53 -11.31
CA ASN A 108 -24.67 -11.32 -9.87
C ASN A 108 -23.35 -11.87 -9.31
N ALA A 109 -22.66 -12.73 -10.04
CA ALA A 109 -21.37 -13.26 -9.64
C ALA A 109 -20.27 -12.18 -9.52
N ALA A 110 -19.30 -12.43 -8.66
CA ALA A 110 -18.04 -11.71 -8.63
C ALA A 110 -17.06 -12.40 -9.56
N TRP A 111 -16.68 -11.72 -10.64
CA TRP A 111 -15.73 -12.22 -11.63
C TRP A 111 -14.32 -11.92 -11.20
N VAL A 112 -13.49 -12.95 -11.08
CA VAL A 112 -12.12 -12.88 -10.56
C VAL A 112 -11.16 -13.67 -11.42
N GLY A 113 -9.92 -13.24 -11.50
CA GLY A 113 -8.81 -14.03 -12.01
C GLY A 113 -7.62 -13.90 -11.07
N PHE A 114 -6.54 -14.61 -11.35
CA PHE A 114 -5.38 -14.65 -10.47
C PHE A 114 -4.13 -14.16 -11.20
N PHE A 115 -3.64 -12.95 -10.82
CA PHE A 115 -2.56 -12.25 -11.53
C PHE A 115 -2.84 -12.03 -13.02
N LEU A 116 -3.98 -11.44 -13.30
CA LEU A 116 -4.48 -11.16 -14.65
C LEU A 116 -3.60 -10.21 -15.49
N SER A 117 -2.40 -9.87 -15.06
CA SER A 117 -1.48 -9.04 -15.84
C SER A 117 -1.14 -9.67 -17.19
N TYR A 118 -1.04 -11.00 -17.25
CA TYR A 118 -0.88 -11.72 -18.51
C TYR A 118 -2.08 -11.51 -19.42
N ASP A 119 -3.28 -11.86 -18.98
CA ASP A 119 -4.53 -11.77 -19.74
C ASP A 119 -4.79 -10.33 -20.22
N TYR A 120 -4.71 -9.36 -19.30
CA TYR A 120 -4.92 -7.96 -19.64
C TYR A 120 -3.94 -7.48 -20.70
N ASN A 121 -2.69 -7.89 -20.67
CA ASN A 121 -1.73 -7.53 -21.68
C ASN A 121 -2.02 -8.20 -23.02
N MET A 122 -2.39 -9.47 -23.02
CA MET A 122 -2.78 -10.17 -24.24
C MET A 122 -4.02 -9.54 -24.89
N TRP A 123 -5.01 -9.12 -24.10
CA TRP A 123 -6.19 -8.41 -24.61
C TRP A 123 -5.84 -7.02 -25.14
N LEU A 124 -5.06 -6.25 -24.39
CA LEU A 124 -4.69 -4.88 -24.76
C LEU A 124 -3.80 -4.80 -26.00
N ARG A 125 -3.06 -5.86 -26.34
CA ARG A 125 -2.30 -5.95 -27.60
C ARG A 125 -3.18 -5.85 -28.86
N LEU A 126 -4.43 -6.27 -28.73
CA LEU A 126 -5.41 -6.28 -29.83
C LEU A 126 -6.08 -4.91 -30.03
N LEU A 127 -5.89 -3.97 -29.11
CA LEU A 127 -6.43 -2.62 -29.24
C LEU A 127 -5.62 -1.76 -30.22
N PRO A 128 -6.27 -0.89 -31.01
CA PRO A 128 -5.58 0.19 -31.69
C PRO A 128 -4.78 1.05 -30.71
N ARG A 129 -3.60 1.50 -31.13
CA ARG A 129 -2.66 2.27 -30.29
C ARG A 129 -3.31 3.46 -29.58
N GLU A 130 -4.17 4.20 -30.28
CA GLU A 130 -4.85 5.37 -29.70
C GLU A 130 -5.78 4.96 -28.55
N ARG A 131 -6.41 3.80 -28.62
CA ARG A 131 -7.31 3.29 -27.56
C ARG A 131 -6.51 2.79 -26.38
N ALA A 132 -5.44 2.04 -26.61
CA ALA A 132 -4.52 1.61 -25.56
C ALA A 132 -3.88 2.81 -24.86
N TRP A 133 -3.47 3.83 -25.60
CA TRP A 133 -2.92 5.07 -25.06
C TRP A 133 -3.91 5.82 -24.16
N LEU A 134 -5.19 5.96 -24.59
CA LEU A 134 -6.24 6.57 -23.78
C LEU A 134 -6.45 5.84 -22.46
N LEU A 135 -6.27 4.51 -22.47
CA LEU A 135 -6.49 3.67 -21.29
C LEU A 135 -5.32 3.70 -20.30
N LEU A 136 -4.09 3.66 -20.81
CA LEU A 136 -2.89 3.33 -20.02
C LEU A 136 -2.00 4.53 -19.74
N SER A 137 -1.88 5.51 -20.63
CA SER A 137 -0.99 6.65 -20.40
C SER A 137 -1.63 7.69 -19.47
N PRO A 138 -0.82 8.36 -18.60
CA PRO A 138 -1.33 9.46 -17.78
C PRO A 138 -1.99 10.58 -18.59
N ALA A 139 -1.39 10.94 -19.74
CA ALA A 139 -1.93 11.97 -20.62
C ALA A 139 -3.24 11.54 -21.30
N GLY A 140 -3.35 10.26 -21.70
CA GLY A 140 -4.59 9.69 -22.23
C GLY A 140 -5.69 9.63 -21.17
N GLN A 141 -5.36 9.22 -19.97
CA GLN A 141 -6.28 9.22 -18.83
C GLN A 141 -6.77 10.63 -18.51
N ALA A 142 -5.88 11.63 -18.51
CA ALA A 142 -6.24 13.03 -18.30
C ALA A 142 -7.25 13.55 -19.34
N LYS A 143 -7.15 13.13 -20.60
CA LYS A 143 -8.14 13.50 -21.64
C LYS A 143 -9.54 12.94 -21.41
N ARG A 144 -9.67 11.89 -20.61
CA ARG A 144 -10.94 11.24 -20.27
C ARG A 144 -11.62 11.83 -19.02
N VAL A 145 -10.93 12.67 -18.29
CA VAL A 145 -11.46 13.28 -17.06
C VAL A 145 -12.55 14.28 -17.38
N HIS A 146 -13.65 14.23 -16.65
CA HIS A 146 -14.71 15.22 -16.74
C HIS A 146 -14.27 16.56 -16.16
N ARG A 147 -14.73 17.68 -16.73
CA ARG A 147 -14.53 19.02 -16.16
C ARG A 147 -15.18 19.18 -14.77
N VAL A 148 -16.19 18.37 -14.49
CA VAL A 148 -16.86 18.36 -13.19
C VAL A 148 -16.19 17.33 -12.29
N GLN A 149 -15.71 17.77 -11.14
CA GLN A 149 -15.13 16.91 -10.13
C GLN A 149 -16.12 15.82 -9.67
N HIS A 150 -15.62 14.63 -9.34
CA HIS A 150 -16.37 13.47 -8.84
C HIS A 150 -17.15 12.64 -9.89
N ILE A 151 -17.11 12.99 -11.16
CA ILE A 151 -17.61 12.10 -12.21
C ILE A 151 -16.46 11.18 -12.65
N PRO A 152 -16.66 9.86 -12.69
CA PRO A 152 -15.64 8.94 -13.21
C PRO A 152 -15.20 9.32 -14.62
N PRO A 153 -13.95 9.08 -15.01
CA PRO A 153 -13.48 9.32 -16.36
C PRO A 153 -14.38 8.66 -17.40
N HIS A 154 -14.47 9.24 -18.58
CA HIS A 154 -15.17 8.62 -19.70
C HIS A 154 -14.53 7.25 -20.00
N PRO A 155 -15.31 6.19 -20.18
CA PRO A 155 -14.76 4.92 -20.62
C PRO A 155 -14.15 5.06 -22.03
N VAL A 156 -13.20 4.20 -22.34
CA VAL A 156 -12.72 4.05 -23.71
C VAL A 156 -13.79 3.32 -24.50
N GLU A 157 -14.00 3.75 -25.75
CA GLU A 157 -14.96 3.15 -26.67
C GLU A 157 -14.25 2.56 -27.89
N PHE A 158 -14.62 1.35 -28.26
CA PHE A 158 -14.14 0.66 -29.46
C PHE A 158 -15.15 -0.38 -29.92
N GLU A 159 -15.46 -0.42 -31.20
CA GLU A 159 -16.32 -1.41 -31.89
C GLU A 159 -17.59 -1.78 -31.09
N GLY A 160 -18.35 -0.77 -30.67
CA GLY A 160 -19.60 -0.98 -29.93
C GLY A 160 -19.43 -1.34 -28.47
N TRP A 161 -18.22 -1.35 -27.92
CA TRP A 161 -17.93 -1.61 -26.53
C TRP A 161 -17.47 -0.37 -25.77
N GLN A 162 -17.79 -0.34 -24.49
CA GLN A 162 -17.25 0.61 -23.51
C GLN A 162 -16.46 -0.16 -22.46
N PHE A 163 -15.24 0.25 -22.18
CA PHE A 163 -14.38 -0.40 -21.19
C PHE A 163 -13.47 0.59 -20.49
N ASP A 164 -12.93 0.17 -19.35
CA ASP A 164 -12.00 0.96 -18.53
C ASP A 164 -11.19 0.04 -17.62
N MET A 165 -10.04 0.53 -17.14
CA MET A 165 -9.11 -0.25 -16.34
C MET A 165 -8.64 0.54 -15.12
N LEU A 166 -8.54 -0.11 -13.98
CA LEU A 166 -7.94 0.44 -12.77
C LEU A 166 -6.56 -0.21 -12.55
N GLY A 167 -5.55 0.29 -13.25
CA GLY A 167 -4.26 -0.38 -13.30
C GLY A 167 -4.44 -1.84 -13.73
N TYR A 168 -3.57 -2.72 -13.28
CA TYR A 168 -3.73 -4.17 -13.50
C TYR A 168 -4.60 -4.88 -12.44
N LYS A 169 -5.41 -4.12 -11.70
CA LYS A 169 -6.21 -4.65 -10.58
C LYS A 169 -7.65 -4.99 -10.97
N ARG A 170 -8.19 -4.27 -11.94
CA ARG A 170 -9.57 -4.45 -12.35
C ARG A 170 -9.80 -3.92 -13.75
N PHE A 171 -10.39 -4.75 -14.58
CA PHE A 171 -10.95 -4.39 -15.90
C PHE A 171 -12.47 -4.33 -15.80
N LYS A 172 -13.11 -3.42 -16.51
CA LYS A 172 -14.57 -3.38 -16.64
C LYS A 172 -14.98 -3.13 -18.08
N LEU A 173 -16.05 -3.77 -18.52
CA LEU A 173 -16.58 -3.65 -19.85
C LEU A 173 -18.11 -3.73 -19.88
N ARG A 174 -18.71 -3.20 -20.94
CA ARG A 174 -20.11 -3.38 -21.30
C ARG A 174 -20.34 -3.03 -22.78
N PRO A 175 -21.36 -3.57 -23.44
CA PRO A 175 -21.77 -3.10 -24.76
C PRO A 175 -22.30 -1.66 -24.69
N LYS A 176 -22.04 -0.89 -25.70
CA LYS A 176 -22.57 0.46 -25.90
C LYS A 176 -23.98 0.41 -26.42
N THR A 177 -24.96 0.63 -25.57
CA THR A 177 -26.39 0.49 -25.93
C THR A 177 -27.04 1.76 -26.47
N CYS A 178 -26.33 2.91 -26.47
CA CYS A 178 -26.85 4.14 -27.05
C CYS A 178 -25.72 5.05 -27.58
N SER A 179 -26.03 5.82 -28.60
CA SER A 179 -25.13 6.80 -29.22
C SER A 179 -25.06 8.16 -28.52
N CYS A 180 -25.91 8.40 -27.52
CA CYS A 180 -25.94 9.68 -26.84
C CYS A 180 -24.65 9.89 -26.01
N ARG A 181 -24.01 11.05 -26.19
CA ARG A 181 -22.80 11.45 -25.46
C ARG A 181 -23.08 11.98 -24.05
N ASN A 182 -24.36 12.05 -23.64
CA ASN A 182 -24.74 12.61 -22.36
C ASN A 182 -24.44 11.62 -21.23
N ALA A 183 -23.60 12.03 -20.27
CA ALA A 183 -23.27 11.25 -19.08
C ALA A 183 -24.48 10.95 -18.19
N THR A 184 -25.53 11.77 -18.29
CA THR A 184 -26.80 11.63 -17.56
C THR A 184 -27.88 10.93 -18.35
N CYS A 185 -27.55 10.37 -19.54
CA CYS A 185 -28.49 9.66 -20.36
C CYS A 185 -29.26 8.60 -19.59
N ARG A 186 -30.60 8.62 -19.72
CA ARG A 186 -31.50 7.67 -19.08
C ARG A 186 -31.84 6.45 -19.95
N CYS A 187 -31.20 6.31 -21.12
CA CYS A 187 -31.33 5.11 -21.94
C CYS A 187 -30.98 3.87 -21.10
N ALA A 188 -31.64 2.76 -21.37
CA ALA A 188 -31.28 1.49 -20.73
C ALA A 188 -29.82 1.14 -21.04
N LYS A 189 -28.93 1.37 -20.09
CA LYS A 189 -27.51 1.05 -20.23
C LYS A 189 -27.28 -0.39 -19.81
N ALA A 190 -26.54 -1.13 -20.61
CA ALA A 190 -26.05 -2.43 -20.22
C ALA A 190 -25.27 -2.33 -18.88
N GLN A 191 -25.37 -3.37 -18.07
CA GLN A 191 -24.65 -3.42 -16.80
C GLN A 191 -23.16 -3.57 -17.04
N TRP A 192 -22.34 -2.99 -16.16
CA TRP A 192 -20.90 -3.19 -16.17
C TRP A 192 -20.55 -4.60 -15.65
N MET A 193 -19.84 -5.35 -16.41
CA MET A 193 -19.06 -6.47 -15.91
C MET A 193 -17.77 -5.93 -15.30
N TYR A 194 -17.36 -6.48 -14.17
CA TYR A 194 -16.09 -6.16 -13.51
C TYR A 194 -15.27 -7.44 -13.39
N VAL A 195 -14.10 -7.46 -13.99
CA VAL A 195 -13.11 -8.52 -13.87
C VAL A 195 -12.06 -8.05 -12.88
N ASN A 196 -11.95 -8.72 -11.74
CA ASN A 196 -11.09 -8.32 -10.65
C ASN A 196 -9.88 -9.25 -10.57
N ASP A 197 -8.67 -8.70 -10.38
CA ASP A 197 -7.49 -9.49 -10.07
C ASP A 197 -7.43 -9.79 -8.57
N ALA A 198 -7.58 -11.06 -8.21
CA ALA A 198 -7.56 -11.54 -6.83
C ALA A 198 -6.14 -11.79 -6.30
N GLY A 199 -5.13 -11.94 -7.16
CA GLY A 199 -3.74 -12.21 -6.77
C GLY A 199 -3.19 -11.28 -5.67
N PRO A 200 -3.50 -9.96 -5.69
CA PRO A 200 -3.07 -9.04 -4.64
C PRO A 200 -3.53 -9.37 -3.21
N PHE A 201 -4.58 -10.17 -3.02
CA PHE A 201 -4.98 -10.64 -1.68
C PHE A 201 -3.99 -11.62 -1.07
N PHE A 202 -3.24 -12.33 -1.90
CA PHE A 202 -2.37 -13.42 -1.46
C PHE A 202 -0.89 -13.05 -1.57
N GLN A 203 -0.50 -12.23 -2.54
CA GLN A 203 0.90 -11.85 -2.84
C GLN A 203 1.83 -13.06 -2.96
N ALA A 204 1.32 -14.15 -3.49
CA ALA A 204 2.03 -15.42 -3.66
C ALA A 204 1.53 -16.09 -4.96
N SER A 205 2.32 -17.00 -5.54
CA SER A 205 1.90 -17.76 -6.72
C SER A 205 0.65 -18.60 -6.42
N LEU A 206 -0.15 -18.90 -7.43
CA LEU A 206 -1.34 -19.74 -7.27
C LEU A 206 -0.99 -21.08 -6.65
N LEU A 207 0.06 -21.76 -7.11
CA LEU A 207 0.54 -23.02 -6.52
C LEU A 207 0.84 -22.89 -5.02
N SER A 208 1.42 -21.76 -4.60
CA SER A 208 1.66 -21.51 -3.17
C SER A 208 0.39 -21.26 -2.38
N VAL A 209 -0.63 -20.67 -3.01
CA VAL A 209 -1.94 -20.40 -2.37
C VAL A 209 -2.77 -21.68 -2.23
N ILE A 210 -2.76 -22.52 -3.27
CA ILE A 210 -3.60 -23.73 -3.30
C ILE A 210 -2.92 -24.97 -2.69
N ASP A 211 -1.67 -24.84 -2.23
CA ASP A 211 -0.92 -25.92 -1.60
C ASP A 211 -1.72 -26.55 -0.45
N PRO A 212 -2.11 -27.85 -0.54
CA PRO A 212 -2.97 -28.49 0.46
C PRO A 212 -2.41 -28.44 1.87
N SER A 213 -1.06 -28.42 2.01
CA SER A 213 -0.40 -28.39 3.31
C SER A 213 -0.60 -27.06 4.07
N LYS A 214 -1.09 -26.02 3.42
CA LYS A 214 -1.26 -24.67 3.99
C LYS A 214 -2.69 -24.36 4.42
N TRP A 215 -3.59 -25.31 4.33
CA TRP A 215 -4.99 -25.16 4.71
C TRP A 215 -5.40 -26.19 5.75
N ASP A 216 -6.18 -25.77 6.75
CA ASP A 216 -6.78 -26.70 7.71
C ASP A 216 -7.68 -27.71 6.98
N VAL A 217 -8.49 -27.20 6.05
CA VAL A 217 -9.28 -28.02 5.13
C VAL A 217 -8.84 -27.65 3.72
N PRO A 218 -8.15 -28.53 3.01
CA PRO A 218 -7.67 -28.26 1.67
C PRO A 218 -8.80 -27.85 0.71
N VAL A 219 -8.52 -26.87 -0.17
CA VAL A 219 -9.48 -26.41 -1.19
C VAL A 219 -9.52 -27.31 -2.42
N LEU A 220 -8.56 -28.22 -2.53
CA LEU A 220 -8.45 -29.21 -3.60
C LEU A 220 -7.82 -30.51 -3.10
N SER A 221 -8.01 -31.57 -3.84
CA SER A 221 -7.39 -32.87 -3.58
C SER A 221 -5.91 -32.90 -3.99
N PRO A 222 -5.09 -33.81 -3.47
CA PRO A 222 -3.70 -33.98 -3.92
C PRO A 222 -3.55 -34.26 -5.43
N GLY A 223 -4.52 -34.98 -6.03
CA GLY A 223 -4.54 -35.24 -7.47
C GLY A 223 -4.80 -33.99 -8.30
N GLU A 224 -5.75 -33.15 -7.90
CA GLU A 224 -5.99 -31.84 -8.55
C GLU A 224 -4.77 -30.93 -8.42
N PHE A 225 -4.11 -30.91 -7.27
CA PHE A 225 -2.88 -30.13 -7.07
C PHE A 225 -1.76 -30.59 -7.99
N ALA A 226 -1.55 -31.91 -8.11
CA ALA A 226 -0.54 -32.46 -9.02
C ALA A 226 -0.83 -32.09 -10.48
N MET A 227 -2.10 -32.16 -10.90
CA MET A 227 -2.51 -31.77 -12.27
C MET A 227 -2.23 -30.30 -12.56
N ILE A 228 -2.54 -29.38 -11.63
CA ILE A 228 -2.24 -27.94 -11.79
C ILE A 228 -0.73 -27.71 -11.85
N LYS A 229 0.02 -28.38 -10.99
CA LYS A 229 1.49 -28.28 -10.98
C LYS A 229 2.10 -28.71 -12.31
N GLU A 230 1.69 -29.86 -12.80
CA GLU A 230 2.15 -30.42 -14.09
C GLU A 230 1.77 -29.49 -15.26
N GLY A 231 0.54 -28.96 -15.30
CA GLY A 231 0.12 -27.99 -16.32
C GLY A 231 0.99 -26.73 -16.34
N LYS A 232 1.39 -26.23 -15.16
CA LYS A 232 2.31 -25.08 -15.07
C LYS A 232 3.73 -25.39 -15.55
N GLU A 233 4.22 -26.60 -15.34
CA GLU A 233 5.53 -27.05 -15.81
C GLU A 233 5.57 -27.22 -17.34
N ARG A 234 4.45 -27.55 -17.97
CA ARG A 234 4.32 -27.75 -19.42
C ARG A 234 4.09 -26.46 -20.24
N ARG A 235 4.03 -25.28 -19.61
CA ARG A 235 3.67 -24.02 -20.30
C ARG A 235 4.47 -23.71 -21.57
N ASP A 236 5.78 -24.00 -21.56
CA ASP A 236 6.66 -23.69 -22.69
C ASP A 236 6.45 -24.62 -23.91
N SER A 237 5.82 -25.75 -23.71
CA SER A 237 5.48 -26.74 -24.74
C SER A 237 3.96 -26.93 -24.93
N ALA A 238 3.18 -25.97 -24.45
CA ALA A 238 1.72 -26.06 -24.43
C ALA A 238 1.14 -26.10 -25.84
N VAL A 239 0.18 -26.99 -26.04
CA VAL A 239 -0.63 -27.15 -27.27
C VAL A 239 -2.09 -27.07 -26.87
N LEU A 240 -2.91 -26.46 -27.72
CA LEU A 240 -4.34 -26.38 -27.50
C LEU A 240 -5.01 -27.76 -27.71
N ASP A 241 -5.09 -28.52 -26.65
CA ASP A 241 -5.64 -29.86 -26.57
C ASP A 241 -6.64 -30.02 -25.41
N GLU A 242 -7.17 -31.21 -25.23
CA GLU A 242 -8.09 -31.51 -24.12
C GLU A 242 -7.44 -31.41 -22.73
N ASP A 243 -6.12 -31.62 -22.64
CA ASP A 243 -5.41 -31.50 -21.35
C ASP A 243 -5.26 -30.03 -20.96
N MET A 244 -4.95 -29.12 -21.88
CA MET A 244 -4.95 -27.67 -21.63
C MET A 244 -6.36 -27.20 -21.19
N LYS A 245 -7.39 -27.69 -21.86
CA LYS A 245 -8.78 -27.33 -21.51
C LYS A 245 -9.19 -27.84 -20.13
N LYS A 246 -8.83 -29.07 -19.78
CA LYS A 246 -9.05 -29.62 -18.44
C LYS A 246 -8.31 -28.82 -17.38
N TYR A 247 -7.05 -28.50 -17.66
CA TYR A 247 -6.21 -27.70 -16.78
C TYR A 247 -6.82 -26.32 -16.52
N ASN A 248 -7.20 -25.59 -17.55
CA ASN A 248 -7.82 -24.27 -17.43
C ASN A 248 -9.16 -24.30 -16.67
N ARG A 249 -10.03 -25.33 -16.94
CA ARG A 249 -11.26 -25.53 -16.14
C ARG A 249 -10.97 -25.77 -14.69
N LEU A 250 -9.95 -26.57 -14.38
CA LEU A 250 -9.57 -26.90 -13.01
C LEU A 250 -8.99 -25.68 -12.28
N GLU A 251 -8.14 -24.86 -12.94
CA GLU A 251 -7.65 -23.61 -12.35
C GLU A 251 -8.81 -22.68 -11.97
N ASN A 252 -9.77 -22.49 -12.87
CA ASN A 252 -10.97 -21.70 -12.62
C ASN A 252 -11.78 -22.23 -11.43
N ASP A 253 -12.09 -23.51 -11.41
CA ASP A 253 -12.87 -24.12 -10.33
C ASP A 253 -12.16 -24.00 -8.97
N VAL A 254 -10.86 -24.24 -8.93
CA VAL A 254 -10.05 -24.11 -7.71
C VAL A 254 -9.98 -22.66 -7.25
N LEU A 255 -9.84 -21.71 -8.15
CA LEU A 255 -9.86 -20.28 -7.80
C LEU A 255 -11.21 -19.87 -7.22
N GLU A 256 -12.34 -20.34 -7.78
CA GLU A 256 -13.67 -20.11 -7.23
C GLU A 256 -13.79 -20.62 -5.79
N ARG A 257 -13.29 -21.84 -5.52
CA ARG A 257 -13.26 -22.43 -4.16
C ARG A 257 -12.38 -21.62 -3.20
N VAL A 258 -11.20 -21.20 -3.61
CA VAL A 258 -10.30 -20.34 -2.82
C VAL A 258 -10.97 -19.02 -2.46
N MET A 259 -11.63 -18.38 -3.43
CA MET A 259 -12.30 -17.10 -3.20
C MET A 259 -13.54 -17.23 -2.32
N ALA A 260 -14.29 -18.32 -2.46
CA ALA A 260 -15.43 -18.63 -1.58
C ALA A 260 -14.94 -18.81 -0.12
N ARG A 261 -13.84 -19.53 0.08
CA ARG A 261 -13.22 -19.71 1.40
C ARG A 261 -12.73 -18.37 1.98
N LEU A 262 -12.02 -17.57 1.20
CA LEU A 262 -11.57 -16.24 1.61
C LEU A 262 -12.75 -15.33 2.00
N ASN A 263 -13.83 -15.35 1.21
CA ASN A 263 -15.03 -14.58 1.52
C ASN A 263 -15.69 -15.03 2.83
N ALA A 264 -15.76 -16.33 3.07
CA ALA A 264 -16.30 -16.86 4.34
C ALA A 264 -15.47 -16.36 5.54
N GLY A 265 -14.14 -16.39 5.45
CA GLY A 265 -13.24 -15.85 6.46
C GLY A 265 -13.42 -14.34 6.66
N PHE A 266 -13.54 -13.57 5.58
CA PHE A 266 -13.79 -12.12 5.67
C PHE A 266 -15.14 -11.81 6.33
N VAL A 267 -16.19 -12.53 5.96
CA VAL A 267 -17.52 -12.36 6.59
C VAL A 267 -17.46 -12.68 8.08
N ALA A 268 -16.78 -13.76 8.46
CA ALA A 268 -16.58 -14.12 9.87
C ALA A 268 -15.78 -13.05 10.65
N ALA A 269 -14.88 -12.34 9.96
CA ALA A 269 -14.12 -11.23 10.50
C ALA A 269 -14.85 -9.87 10.43
N GLY A 270 -16.13 -9.83 10.04
CA GLY A 270 -16.91 -8.60 9.90
C GLY A 270 -16.68 -7.85 8.58
N VAL A 271 -15.88 -8.37 7.65
CA VAL A 271 -15.55 -7.70 6.39
C VAL A 271 -16.48 -8.17 5.28
N LYS A 272 -17.20 -7.23 4.66
CA LYS A 272 -18.13 -7.51 3.58
C LYS A 272 -17.78 -6.75 2.32
N LEU A 273 -17.46 -7.46 1.24
CA LEU A 273 -17.11 -6.89 -0.04
C LEU A 273 -18.23 -7.00 -1.07
N ARG A 274 -18.35 -5.99 -1.93
CA ARG A 274 -19.24 -6.04 -3.10
C ARG A 274 -18.53 -6.73 -4.25
N LYS A 275 -19.29 -7.25 -5.22
CA LYS A 275 -18.77 -7.97 -6.39
C LYS A 275 -17.66 -7.24 -7.18
N GLN A 276 -17.61 -5.91 -7.13
CA GLN A 276 -16.60 -5.11 -7.81
C GLN A 276 -15.40 -4.71 -6.93
N GLN A 277 -15.25 -5.25 -5.74
CA GLN A 277 -14.21 -4.87 -4.77
C GLN A 277 -13.14 -5.95 -4.55
N TRP A 278 -13.20 -7.05 -5.30
CA TRP A 278 -12.33 -8.22 -5.12
C TRP A 278 -10.97 -8.09 -5.82
N PHE A 279 -10.33 -6.92 -5.71
CA PHE A 279 -9.06 -6.65 -6.37
C PHE A 279 -7.93 -6.21 -5.39
N GLY A 280 -8.00 -6.63 -4.17
CA GLY A 280 -6.90 -6.52 -3.22
C GLY A 280 -7.29 -6.04 -1.82
N PRO A 281 -6.39 -6.24 -0.85
CA PRO A 281 -6.65 -6.05 0.58
C PRO A 281 -6.99 -4.60 0.95
N GLY A 282 -6.51 -3.62 0.17
CA GLY A 282 -6.89 -2.22 0.37
C GLY A 282 -8.38 -1.94 0.16
N GLN A 283 -9.10 -2.74 -0.65
CA GLN A 283 -10.55 -2.63 -0.78
C GLN A 283 -11.27 -3.25 0.41
N ALA A 284 -10.76 -4.37 0.90
CA ALA A 284 -11.27 -4.99 2.11
C ALA A 284 -11.09 -4.06 3.33
N ALA A 285 -9.93 -3.43 3.47
CA ALA A 285 -9.66 -2.42 4.48
C ALA A 285 -10.63 -1.22 4.39
N GLN A 286 -10.85 -0.71 3.17
CA GLN A 286 -11.78 0.40 2.94
C GLN A 286 -13.23 0.02 3.26
N ALA A 287 -13.66 -1.19 2.92
CA ALA A 287 -15.00 -1.67 3.24
C ALA A 287 -15.17 -1.81 4.77
N TRP A 288 -14.19 -2.40 5.45
CA TRP A 288 -14.20 -2.53 6.90
C TRP A 288 -14.26 -1.17 7.61
N MET A 289 -13.43 -0.21 7.21
CA MET A 289 -13.44 1.15 7.80
C MET A 289 -14.79 1.84 7.66
N GLY A 290 -15.49 1.65 6.55
CA GLY A 290 -16.78 2.30 6.32
C GLY A 290 -17.97 1.59 6.98
N ILE A 291 -17.92 0.28 7.12
CA ILE A 291 -19.06 -0.53 7.59
C ILE A 291 -18.93 -0.84 9.07
N ASP A 292 -17.80 -1.36 9.50
CA ASP A 292 -17.59 -1.85 10.86
C ASP A 292 -17.04 -0.75 11.77
N ALA A 293 -15.97 -0.08 11.36
CA ALA A 293 -15.41 1.04 12.12
C ALA A 293 -16.27 2.32 12.00
N LYS A 294 -17.15 2.40 11.00
CA LYS A 294 -17.99 3.58 10.69
C LYS A 294 -17.19 4.88 10.67
N LEU A 295 -15.98 4.80 10.14
CA LEU A 295 -15.06 5.93 10.11
C LEU A 295 -15.63 7.02 9.21
N GLU A 296 -15.54 8.27 9.67
CA GLU A 296 -15.95 9.41 8.89
C GLU A 296 -15.08 9.58 7.65
N GLY A 297 -15.71 9.96 6.53
CA GLY A 297 -14.98 10.18 5.28
C GLY A 297 -13.98 11.35 5.39
N ALA A 298 -12.84 11.23 4.73
CA ALA A 298 -11.74 12.19 4.77
C ALA A 298 -12.19 13.65 4.54
N LYS A 299 -13.08 13.87 3.58
CA LYS A 299 -13.59 15.23 3.28
C LYS A 299 -14.26 15.91 4.46
N THR A 300 -15.08 15.16 5.20
CA THR A 300 -15.80 15.70 6.37
C THR A 300 -14.88 15.82 7.57
N ALA A 301 -14.12 14.76 7.85
CA ALA A 301 -13.19 14.71 8.98
C ALA A 301 -12.13 15.81 8.93
N ILE A 302 -11.59 16.10 7.73
CA ILE A 302 -10.54 17.12 7.55
C ILE A 302 -11.14 18.52 7.50
N ALA A 303 -12.31 18.72 6.83
CA ALA A 303 -12.97 20.01 6.78
C ALA A 303 -13.42 20.52 8.17
N ALA A 304 -13.54 19.63 9.14
CA ALA A 304 -13.85 19.98 10.51
C ALA A 304 -12.63 20.45 11.33
N LEU A 305 -11.40 20.29 10.80
CA LEU A 305 -10.18 20.70 11.49
C LEU A 305 -9.86 22.18 11.24
N PRO A 306 -9.35 22.91 12.26
CA PRO A 306 -8.71 24.20 12.01
C PRO A 306 -7.52 24.02 11.05
N SER A 307 -7.33 24.92 10.09
CA SER A 307 -6.28 24.82 9.07
C SER A 307 -4.88 24.63 9.70
N ALA A 308 -4.54 25.38 10.74
CA ALA A 308 -3.26 25.24 11.44
C ALA A 308 -3.04 23.84 12.03
N VAL A 309 -4.09 23.20 12.54
CA VAL A 309 -4.05 21.83 13.08
C VAL A 309 -3.88 20.82 11.94
N ALA A 310 -4.58 20.99 10.83
CA ALA A 310 -4.45 20.12 9.66
C ALA A 310 -3.03 20.18 9.07
N MET A 311 -2.46 21.38 8.97
CA MET A 311 -1.09 21.59 8.48
C MET A 311 -0.04 20.98 9.44
N ALA A 312 -0.19 21.23 10.75
CA ALA A 312 0.69 20.60 11.75
C ALA A 312 0.63 19.09 11.68
N ALA A 313 -0.55 18.48 11.50
CA ALA A 313 -0.71 17.04 11.35
C ALA A 313 0.00 16.47 10.11
N ILE A 314 0.00 17.21 8.99
CA ILE A 314 0.77 16.84 7.79
C ILE A 314 2.27 16.94 8.06
N ALA A 315 2.70 17.97 8.79
CA ALA A 315 4.10 18.19 9.14
C ALA A 315 4.63 17.15 10.14
N THR A 316 3.78 16.58 11.02
CA THR A 316 4.15 15.47 11.92
C THR A 316 4.21 14.10 11.25
N TYR A 317 3.88 13.98 9.96
CA TYR A 317 3.87 12.71 9.25
C TYR A 317 5.23 12.39 8.63
N TYR A 318 6.02 11.53 9.26
CA TYR A 318 7.38 11.14 8.82
C TYR A 318 7.50 9.69 8.33
N GLY A 319 6.53 8.83 8.60
CA GLY A 319 6.64 7.41 8.30
C GLY A 319 7.39 6.60 9.37
N GLY A 320 7.76 5.37 9.06
CA GLY A 320 8.48 4.47 9.97
C GLY A 320 9.97 4.85 10.11
N TRP A 321 10.58 4.41 11.20
CA TRP A 321 12.01 4.58 11.43
C TRP A 321 12.79 3.40 10.85
N PHE A 322 13.73 3.69 9.95
CA PHE A 322 14.50 2.67 9.29
C PHE A 322 15.96 3.13 9.17
N GLU A 323 16.84 2.53 9.97
CA GLU A 323 18.23 2.99 10.08
C GLU A 323 19.13 1.88 10.61
N ILE A 324 20.32 1.72 10.04
CA ILE A 324 21.37 0.86 10.58
C ILE A 324 22.42 1.73 11.28
N ILE A 325 22.80 1.32 12.48
CA ILE A 325 23.79 2.03 13.31
C ILE A 325 25.18 1.47 13.05
N TYR A 326 25.27 0.16 12.83
CA TYR A 326 26.49 -0.54 12.46
C TYR A 326 26.39 -1.11 11.04
N HIS A 327 27.48 -1.09 10.31
CA HIS A 327 27.61 -1.64 8.97
C HIS A 327 28.55 -2.85 8.95
N GLY A 328 28.37 -3.75 8.01
CA GLY A 328 29.21 -4.93 7.85
C GLY A 328 28.91 -6.01 8.86
N HIS A 329 29.94 -6.72 9.28
CA HIS A 329 29.79 -7.84 10.18
C HIS A 329 29.65 -7.40 11.64
N VAL A 330 28.53 -7.80 12.24
CA VAL A 330 28.30 -7.72 13.67
C VAL A 330 28.54 -9.09 14.28
N HIS A 331 29.74 -9.30 14.80
CA HIS A 331 30.18 -10.57 15.33
C HIS A 331 29.42 -10.97 16.60
N GLY A 332 29.23 -12.28 16.76
CA GLY A 332 28.58 -12.85 17.90
C GLY A 332 27.05 -12.81 17.83
N ILE A 333 26.40 -12.70 18.96
CA ILE A 333 24.95 -12.81 19.08
C ILE A 333 24.32 -11.43 19.09
N THR A 334 23.31 -11.25 18.24
CA THR A 334 22.40 -10.09 18.29
C THR A 334 20.98 -10.55 18.57
N HIS A 335 20.17 -9.62 19.08
CA HIS A 335 18.83 -9.88 19.60
C HIS A 335 17.85 -8.99 18.86
N GLU A 336 17.10 -9.58 17.92
CA GLU A 336 16.06 -8.89 17.15
C GLU A 336 14.73 -9.00 17.88
N TYR A 337 14.11 -7.85 18.14
CA TYR A 337 12.77 -7.71 18.70
C TYR A 337 11.89 -6.99 17.68
N ASP A 338 10.74 -7.57 17.33
CA ASP A 338 9.80 -7.03 16.35
C ASP A 338 8.39 -6.99 16.95
N ARG A 339 7.67 -5.87 16.82
CA ARG A 339 6.33 -5.70 17.38
C ARG A 339 5.29 -6.45 16.57
N ASN A 340 4.52 -7.29 17.23
CA ASN A 340 3.42 -8.01 16.59
C ASN A 340 2.35 -7.05 16.07
N SER A 341 2.37 -6.81 14.75
CA SER A 341 1.41 -5.94 14.07
C SER A 341 1.32 -4.54 14.70
N ALA A 342 2.47 -3.86 14.86
CA ALA A 342 2.60 -2.57 15.53
C ALA A 342 1.57 -1.52 15.05
N TYR A 343 1.46 -1.29 13.74
CA TYR A 343 0.53 -0.29 13.20
C TYR A 343 -0.94 -0.58 13.54
N PRO A 344 -1.47 -1.81 13.36
CA PRO A 344 -2.79 -2.19 13.83
C PRO A 344 -2.98 -2.04 15.34
N ASN A 345 -1.98 -2.39 16.15
CA ASN A 345 -2.02 -2.23 17.59
C ASN A 345 -2.22 -0.77 18.00
N ILE A 346 -1.39 0.12 17.47
CA ILE A 346 -1.49 1.55 17.75
C ILE A 346 -2.82 2.10 17.23
N ALA A 347 -3.19 1.77 15.99
CA ALA A 347 -4.44 2.24 15.39
C ALA A 347 -5.68 1.86 16.20
N ALA A 348 -5.70 0.65 16.77
CA ALA A 348 -6.82 0.16 17.60
C ALA A 348 -7.08 1.02 18.85
N GLN A 349 -6.04 1.69 19.35
CA GLN A 349 -6.07 2.48 20.58
C GLN A 349 -6.35 3.98 20.32
N LEU A 350 -6.24 4.45 19.07
CA LEU A 350 -6.38 5.86 18.75
C LEU A 350 -7.79 6.38 19.05
N PRO A 351 -7.91 7.57 19.69
CA PRO A 351 -9.21 8.13 20.04
C PRO A 351 -10.02 8.55 18.82
N CYS A 352 -11.31 8.67 18.99
CA CYS A 352 -12.16 9.36 18.01
C CYS A 352 -11.74 10.84 17.91
N LEU A 353 -11.63 11.36 16.68
CA LEU A 353 -11.15 12.72 16.42
C LEU A 353 -12.29 13.76 16.26
N CYS A 354 -13.51 13.46 16.69
CA CYS A 354 -14.64 14.43 16.64
C CYS A 354 -14.64 15.45 17.79
N GLY A 355 -13.64 15.44 18.65
CA GLY A 355 -13.44 16.44 19.71
C GLY A 355 -12.93 17.78 19.18
N THR A 356 -12.38 18.60 20.06
CA THR A 356 -11.91 19.96 19.71
C THR A 356 -10.40 20.10 19.89
N TRP A 357 -9.84 21.09 19.18
CA TRP A 357 -8.43 21.42 19.26
C TRP A 357 -8.22 22.78 19.95
N LYS A 358 -7.21 22.85 20.80
CA LYS A 358 -6.73 24.10 21.43
C LYS A 358 -5.31 24.38 20.94
N THR A 359 -5.04 25.61 20.58
CA THR A 359 -3.69 26.10 20.25
C THR A 359 -3.14 26.94 21.41
N SER A 360 -1.86 26.80 21.74
CA SER A 360 -1.21 27.52 22.81
C SER A 360 0.28 27.73 22.58
N ARG A 361 0.81 28.83 23.12
CA ARG A 361 2.23 29.16 23.21
C ARG A 361 2.76 29.14 24.64
N ALA A 362 1.91 28.82 25.59
CA ALA A 362 2.32 28.67 27.01
C ALA A 362 3.24 27.45 27.14
N ALA A 363 3.87 27.33 28.32
CA ALA A 363 4.65 26.14 28.65
C ALA A 363 3.83 24.86 28.38
N VAL A 364 4.48 23.88 27.78
CA VAL A 364 3.83 22.60 27.47
C VAL A 364 3.53 21.87 28.78
N PRO A 365 2.28 21.43 29.00
CA PRO A 365 1.96 20.62 30.15
C PRO A 365 2.76 19.31 30.17
N ALA A 366 3.04 18.82 31.36
CA ALA A 366 3.61 17.48 31.50
C ALA A 366 2.74 16.43 30.77
N PRO A 367 3.34 15.32 30.33
CA PRO A 367 2.59 14.24 29.68
C PRO A 367 1.45 13.74 30.60
N ASP A 368 0.22 13.80 30.09
CA ASP A 368 -1.01 13.42 30.78
C ASP A 368 -1.89 12.48 29.92
N GLY A 369 -1.29 11.87 28.90
CA GLY A 369 -1.98 11.00 27.95
C GLY A 369 -2.76 11.72 26.84
N ARG A 370 -2.83 13.07 26.87
CA ARG A 370 -3.48 13.83 25.80
C ARG A 370 -2.60 13.92 24.57
N LEU A 371 -3.25 13.97 23.43
CA LEU A 371 -2.56 14.16 22.15
C LEU A 371 -2.15 15.61 21.98
N ARG A 372 -0.86 15.87 21.85
CA ARG A 372 -0.31 17.20 21.57
C ARG A 372 0.70 17.13 20.43
N MET A 373 0.54 18.02 19.47
CA MET A 373 1.54 18.30 18.43
C MET A 373 2.36 19.52 18.89
N LEU A 374 3.68 19.37 18.89
CA LEU A 374 4.63 20.38 19.34
C LEU A 374 5.43 20.88 18.14
N ARG A 375 5.53 22.20 17.95
CA ARG A 375 6.55 22.79 17.11
C ARG A 375 7.75 23.09 17.98
N CYS A 376 8.86 22.42 17.72
CA CYS A 376 10.03 22.56 18.56
C CYS A 376 11.35 22.51 17.77
N VAL A 377 12.36 23.10 18.39
CA VAL A 377 13.77 22.97 18.03
C VAL A 377 14.39 21.98 18.99
N VAL A 378 15.06 20.97 18.48
CA VAL A 378 15.63 19.89 19.29
C VAL A 378 17.11 19.74 18.98
N GLN A 379 17.91 19.62 20.04
CA GLN A 379 19.32 19.26 19.99
C GLN A 379 19.48 17.85 20.56
N GLY A 380 20.11 16.96 19.79
CA GLY A 380 20.40 15.60 20.21
C GLY A 380 21.73 15.49 20.94
N SER A 381 21.84 14.45 21.75
CA SER A 381 22.99 14.16 22.61
C SER A 381 23.86 13.01 22.10
N ASP A 382 23.28 12.03 21.37
CA ASP A 382 24.00 10.85 20.89
C ASP A 382 24.49 11.05 19.44
N PRO A 383 25.81 11.08 19.19
CA PRO A 383 26.36 11.29 17.86
C PRO A 383 25.99 10.18 16.86
N ARG A 384 25.59 8.99 17.33
CA ARG A 384 25.21 7.87 16.45
C ARG A 384 23.72 7.84 16.11
N MET A 385 22.88 8.46 16.95
CA MET A 385 21.42 8.39 16.81
C MET A 385 20.78 9.75 16.96
N GLY A 386 20.32 10.32 15.87
CA GLY A 386 19.51 11.55 15.91
C GLY A 386 18.16 11.30 16.60
N PRO A 387 17.69 12.24 17.44
CA PRO A 387 16.54 12.03 18.31
C PRO A 387 15.22 11.91 17.56
N LEU A 388 15.01 12.74 16.52
CA LEU A 388 13.73 12.88 15.84
C LEU A 388 13.90 12.90 14.33
N PRO A 389 12.87 12.50 13.56
CA PRO A 389 12.93 12.52 12.11
C PRO A 389 12.91 13.94 11.54
N TYR A 390 13.61 14.13 10.45
CA TYR A 390 13.66 15.37 9.67
C TYR A 390 13.42 15.07 8.20
N ARG A 391 12.60 15.86 7.53
CA ARG A 391 12.34 15.74 6.09
C ARG A 391 13.10 16.81 5.33
N THR A 392 13.94 16.38 4.39
CA THR A 392 14.70 17.26 3.49
C THR A 392 13.79 17.84 2.38
N ASP A 393 14.31 18.80 1.63
CA ASP A 393 13.65 19.36 0.45
C ASP A 393 13.35 18.30 -0.62
N SER A 394 14.21 17.27 -0.74
CA SER A 394 13.97 16.12 -1.64
C SER A 394 12.92 15.12 -1.11
N GLY A 395 12.38 15.35 0.08
CA GLY A 395 11.43 14.45 0.73
C GLY A 395 12.05 13.26 1.47
N SER A 396 13.38 13.16 1.50
CA SER A 396 14.10 12.12 2.26
C SER A 396 13.95 12.34 3.76
N ILE A 397 13.82 11.25 4.53
CA ILE A 397 13.76 11.30 5.99
C ILE A 397 15.14 10.97 6.54
N LEU A 398 15.68 11.90 7.29
CA LEU A 398 16.94 11.79 8.03
C LEU A 398 16.66 11.89 9.53
N ARG A 399 17.66 11.60 10.35
CA ARG A 399 17.61 11.85 11.80
C ARG A 399 18.91 12.59 12.25
N PRO A 400 18.99 13.90 11.98
CA PRO A 400 20.15 14.70 12.38
C PRO A 400 20.14 14.96 13.89
N LEU A 401 21.27 15.42 14.44
CA LEU A 401 21.33 15.82 15.85
C LEU A 401 20.55 17.10 16.11
N HIS A 402 20.57 18.03 15.18
CA HIS A 402 19.80 19.28 15.29
C HIS A 402 18.62 19.24 14.33
N THR A 403 17.41 19.46 14.83
CA THR A 403 16.20 19.46 14.02
C THR A 403 15.18 20.48 14.52
N GLU A 404 14.49 21.13 13.59
CA GLU A 404 13.33 21.97 13.84
C GLU A 404 12.12 21.42 13.07
N GLY A 405 10.97 21.28 13.74
CA GLY A 405 9.76 20.75 13.09
C GLY A 405 8.61 20.50 14.04
N TRP A 406 7.59 19.81 13.50
CA TRP A 406 6.42 19.39 14.26
C TRP A 406 6.52 17.94 14.64
N TYR A 407 6.29 17.63 15.93
CA TYR A 407 6.37 16.29 16.49
C TYR A 407 5.23 16.04 17.48
N TRP A 408 4.88 14.78 17.67
CA TRP A 408 3.97 14.43 18.75
C TRP A 408 4.68 14.43 20.09
N GLN A 409 4.04 14.95 21.15
CA GLN A 409 4.65 15.06 22.49
C GLN A 409 5.19 13.72 22.98
N HIS A 410 4.43 12.64 22.84
CA HIS A 410 4.85 11.31 23.28
C HIS A 410 6.14 10.83 22.59
N GLU A 411 6.34 11.16 21.31
CA GLU A 411 7.58 10.82 20.60
C GLU A 411 8.78 11.64 21.13
N VAL A 412 8.59 12.92 21.41
CA VAL A 412 9.62 13.79 21.99
C VAL A 412 10.01 13.30 23.39
N GLU A 413 9.04 12.95 24.21
CA GLU A 413 9.27 12.45 25.57
C GLU A 413 9.96 11.08 25.57
N ALA A 414 9.58 10.19 24.68
CA ALA A 414 10.26 8.89 24.52
C ALA A 414 11.72 9.06 24.08
N ALA A 415 11.99 9.97 23.13
CA ALA A 415 13.36 10.27 22.71
C ALA A 415 14.20 10.88 23.85
N ARG A 416 13.58 11.70 24.70
CA ARG A 416 14.22 12.23 25.91
C ARG A 416 14.52 11.11 26.93
N ALA A 417 13.56 10.23 27.18
CA ALA A 417 13.73 9.08 28.07
C ALA A 417 14.83 8.11 27.56
N ALA A 418 14.94 7.95 26.24
CA ALA A 418 16.03 7.17 25.63
C ALA A 418 17.40 7.84 25.77
N GLY A 419 17.48 9.09 26.25
CA GLY A 419 18.72 9.84 26.40
C GLY A 419 19.26 10.40 25.08
N LEU A 420 18.38 10.62 24.09
CA LEU A 420 18.76 11.13 22.77
C LEU A 420 18.58 12.64 22.62
N ILE A 421 17.91 13.31 23.57
CA ILE A 421 17.65 14.76 23.54
C ILE A 421 18.42 15.44 24.67
N ASP A 422 19.27 16.40 24.30
CA ASP A 422 19.95 17.31 25.20
C ASP A 422 19.07 18.51 25.53
N SER A 423 18.52 19.18 24.52
CA SER A 423 17.60 20.30 24.72
C SER A 423 16.42 20.25 23.73
N CYS A 424 15.30 20.83 24.16
CA CYS A 424 14.09 20.94 23.36
C CYS A 424 13.33 22.21 23.73
N GLU A 425 13.26 23.14 22.78
CA GLU A 425 12.53 24.41 22.90
C GLU A 425 11.23 24.32 22.11
N VAL A 426 10.10 24.53 22.78
CA VAL A 426 8.78 24.48 22.14
C VAL A 426 8.22 25.89 21.96
N SER A 427 7.92 26.27 20.72
CA SER A 427 7.39 27.59 20.38
C SER A 427 5.86 27.62 20.27
N LEU A 428 5.24 26.50 19.94
CA LEU A 428 3.80 26.39 19.72
C LEU A 428 3.34 24.94 19.91
N TRP A 429 2.12 24.73 20.35
CA TRP A 429 1.53 23.39 20.41
C TRP A 429 0.03 23.39 20.20
N HIS A 430 -0.48 22.27 19.67
CA HIS A 430 -1.89 21.98 19.53
C HIS A 430 -2.27 20.81 20.41
N GLU A 431 -3.31 20.94 21.23
CA GLU A 431 -3.85 19.89 22.09
C GLU A 431 -5.22 19.43 21.63
N TYR A 432 -5.38 18.12 21.52
CA TYR A 432 -6.67 17.51 21.28
C TYR A 432 -7.43 17.31 22.59
N ARG A 433 -8.64 17.79 22.64
CA ARG A 433 -9.61 17.55 23.71
C ARG A 433 -10.56 16.44 23.27
N PRO A 434 -10.44 15.24 23.85
CA PRO A 434 -11.18 14.08 23.38
C PRO A 434 -12.70 14.23 23.60
N CYS A 435 -13.46 13.57 22.76
CA CYS A 435 -14.87 13.30 22.96
C CYS A 435 -15.08 12.04 23.83
N SER A 436 -16.33 11.70 24.12
CA SER A 436 -16.68 10.50 24.87
C SER A 436 -16.81 9.22 24.01
N HIS A 437 -16.63 9.32 22.69
CA HIS A 437 -16.76 8.17 21.81
C HIS A 437 -15.57 7.21 21.97
N PRO A 438 -15.81 5.91 21.90
CA PRO A 438 -14.72 4.93 21.96
C PRO A 438 -13.82 5.01 20.72
N PRO A 439 -12.58 4.45 20.79
CA PRO A 439 -11.70 4.32 19.66
C PRO A 439 -12.39 3.70 18.44
N PRO A 440 -12.42 4.38 17.28
CA PRO A 440 -13.18 3.90 16.13
C PRO A 440 -12.58 2.65 15.48
N LEU A 441 -11.27 2.46 15.61
CA LEU A 441 -10.53 1.35 15.01
C LEU A 441 -10.30 0.19 15.97
N ARG A 442 -10.91 0.18 17.17
CA ARG A 442 -10.73 -0.89 18.18
C ARG A 442 -11.03 -2.30 17.68
N GLY A 443 -11.90 -2.45 16.67
CA GLY A 443 -12.22 -3.72 16.03
C GLY A 443 -11.03 -4.39 15.33
N LEU A 444 -9.89 -3.69 15.15
CA LEU A 444 -8.64 -4.28 14.65
C LEU A 444 -8.14 -5.44 15.52
N VAL A 445 -8.40 -5.40 16.83
CA VAL A 445 -8.08 -6.50 17.74
C VAL A 445 -8.77 -7.79 17.28
N GLY A 446 -10.06 -7.73 16.96
CA GLY A 446 -10.82 -8.89 16.48
C GLY A 446 -10.34 -9.43 15.12
N LEU A 447 -9.85 -8.55 14.21
CA LEU A 447 -9.23 -8.98 12.96
C LEU A 447 -7.90 -9.71 13.19
N TYR A 448 -7.11 -9.25 14.17
CA TYR A 448 -5.88 -9.93 14.55
C TYR A 448 -6.16 -11.30 15.18
N GLU A 449 -7.10 -11.37 16.11
CA GLU A 449 -7.52 -12.63 16.74
C GLU A 449 -8.10 -13.62 15.72
N HIS A 450 -8.85 -13.15 14.73
CA HIS A 450 -9.29 -13.96 13.61
C HIS A 450 -8.11 -14.60 12.88
N ARG A 451 -7.07 -13.81 12.55
CA ARG A 451 -5.85 -14.33 11.92
C ARG A 451 -5.16 -15.41 12.77
N GLN A 452 -5.12 -15.23 14.09
CA GLN A 452 -4.54 -16.25 14.99
C GLN A 452 -5.31 -17.56 14.94
N ARG A 453 -6.65 -17.48 14.89
CA ARG A 453 -7.53 -18.68 14.82
C ARG A 453 -7.41 -19.43 13.51
N VAL A 454 -7.32 -18.74 12.38
CA VAL A 454 -7.21 -19.38 11.05
C VAL A 454 -5.78 -19.80 10.71
N GLY A 455 -4.79 -19.43 11.54
CA GLY A 455 -3.38 -19.73 11.34
C GLY A 455 -2.63 -18.64 10.57
N LYS A 456 -1.49 -18.21 11.12
CA LYS A 456 -0.69 -17.09 10.58
C LYS A 456 -0.18 -17.34 9.15
N ASP A 457 0.14 -18.58 8.82
CA ASP A 457 0.79 -19.00 7.58
C ASP A 457 -0.19 -19.49 6.51
N THR A 458 -1.45 -19.67 6.86
CA THR A 458 -2.49 -20.02 5.90
C THR A 458 -2.73 -18.87 4.92
N PRO A 459 -3.21 -19.14 3.70
CA PRO A 459 -3.56 -18.08 2.74
C PRO A 459 -4.61 -17.10 3.29
N GLU A 460 -5.59 -17.60 4.08
CA GLU A 460 -6.60 -16.81 4.77
C GLU A 460 -5.97 -15.89 5.82
N GLY A 461 -5.07 -16.42 6.66
CA GLY A 461 -4.35 -15.65 7.66
C GLY A 461 -3.43 -14.59 7.06
N LYS A 462 -2.79 -14.90 5.93
CA LYS A 462 -1.99 -13.93 5.16
C LYS A 462 -2.85 -12.81 4.56
N ALA A 463 -4.01 -13.17 3.97
CA ALA A 463 -4.96 -12.18 3.45
C ALA A 463 -5.52 -11.29 4.57
N ALA A 464 -5.82 -11.83 5.75
CA ALA A 464 -6.22 -11.07 6.92
C ALA A 464 -5.12 -10.11 7.38
N LYS A 465 -3.84 -10.55 7.39
CA LYS A 465 -2.68 -9.67 7.68
C LYS A 465 -2.60 -8.52 6.70
N LEU A 466 -2.72 -8.79 5.41
CA LEU A 466 -2.67 -7.75 4.38
C LEU A 466 -3.84 -6.77 4.49
N LEU A 467 -5.03 -7.24 4.90
CA LEU A 467 -6.20 -6.40 5.12
C LEU A 467 -5.93 -5.38 6.23
N TYR A 468 -5.63 -5.83 7.45
CA TYR A 468 -5.49 -4.89 8.56
C TYR A 468 -4.27 -3.99 8.45
N ASN A 469 -3.17 -4.45 7.84
CA ASN A 469 -2.03 -3.60 7.51
C ASN A 469 -2.38 -2.54 6.44
N SER A 470 -3.31 -2.86 5.52
CA SER A 470 -3.78 -1.91 4.51
C SER A 470 -4.62 -0.77 5.09
N ILE A 471 -5.13 -0.88 6.31
CA ILE A 471 -5.88 0.18 6.99
C ILE A 471 -5.00 1.41 7.17
N TYR A 472 -3.78 1.24 7.68
CA TYR A 472 -2.81 2.34 7.74
C TYR A 472 -2.57 2.96 6.35
N GLY A 473 -2.34 2.12 5.33
CA GLY A 473 -2.16 2.60 3.96
C GLY A 473 -3.35 3.38 3.40
N LYS A 474 -4.57 3.10 3.87
CA LYS A 474 -5.77 3.87 3.51
C LYS A 474 -5.89 5.18 4.28
N LEU A 475 -5.47 5.22 5.53
CA LEU A 475 -5.41 6.45 6.32
C LEU A 475 -4.32 7.40 5.81
N ALA A 476 -3.21 6.86 5.30
CA ALA A 476 -2.10 7.61 4.69
C ALA A 476 -2.23 7.80 3.17
N GLN A 477 -3.34 7.40 2.56
CA GLN A 477 -3.50 7.45 1.10
C GLN A 477 -3.52 8.89 0.58
N SER A 478 -2.64 9.20 -0.36
CA SER A 478 -2.54 10.53 -1.01
C SER A 478 -2.93 10.52 -2.49
N LEU A 479 -3.00 9.35 -3.13
CA LEU A 479 -3.28 9.20 -4.56
C LEU A 479 -4.69 8.67 -4.82
N GLY A 480 -5.25 9.05 -5.96
CA GLY A 480 -6.59 8.63 -6.40
C GLY A 480 -7.71 9.30 -5.61
N HIS A 481 -8.67 8.51 -5.14
CA HIS A 481 -9.80 8.99 -4.33
C HIS A 481 -9.67 8.49 -2.88
N PRO A 482 -8.94 9.21 -2.01
CA PRO A 482 -8.71 8.79 -0.63
C PRO A 482 -9.96 9.01 0.22
N LEU A 483 -10.80 7.97 0.38
CA LEU A 483 -12.06 8.08 1.12
C LEU A 483 -11.87 8.29 2.62
N TYR A 484 -10.82 7.72 3.20
CA TYR A 484 -10.57 7.71 4.65
C TYR A 484 -9.19 8.26 5.02
N ALA A 485 -8.51 8.96 4.10
CA ALA A 485 -7.23 9.57 4.42
C ALA A 485 -7.39 10.58 5.58
N ASN A 486 -6.51 10.45 6.56
CA ASN A 486 -6.51 11.31 7.74
C ASN A 486 -5.07 11.49 8.24
N PRO A 487 -4.50 12.70 8.10
CA PRO A 487 -3.11 12.97 8.45
C PRO A 487 -2.84 12.79 9.95
N ILE A 488 -3.83 13.04 10.82
CA ILE A 488 -3.70 12.87 12.26
C ILE A 488 -3.55 11.37 12.58
N TYR A 489 -4.45 10.52 12.10
CA TYR A 489 -4.31 9.08 12.32
C TYR A 489 -3.05 8.52 11.67
N ALA A 490 -2.73 8.92 10.44
CA ALA A 490 -1.54 8.45 9.74
C ALA A 490 -0.25 8.81 10.49
N SER A 491 -0.13 10.04 10.98
CA SER A 491 1.04 10.50 11.74
C SER A 491 1.11 9.87 13.13
N LEU A 492 -0.01 9.73 13.83
CA LEU A 492 -0.07 9.08 15.15
C LEU A 492 0.35 7.62 15.10
N ILE A 493 -0.08 6.87 14.08
CA ILE A 493 0.31 5.45 13.94
C ILE A 493 1.82 5.33 13.77
N THR A 494 2.43 6.13 12.92
CA THR A 494 3.87 6.06 12.69
C THR A 494 4.69 6.66 13.83
N ALA A 495 4.23 7.75 14.44
CA ALA A 495 4.87 8.31 15.63
C ALA A 495 4.77 7.34 16.82
N GLY A 496 3.61 6.73 17.03
CA GLY A 496 3.44 5.71 18.08
C GLY A 496 4.39 4.52 17.90
N CYS A 497 4.56 4.04 16.65
CA CYS A 497 5.51 2.97 16.40
C CYS A 497 6.96 3.39 16.70
N ARG A 498 7.35 4.61 16.34
CA ARG A 498 8.67 5.14 16.70
C ARG A 498 8.82 5.35 18.21
N THR A 499 7.73 5.74 18.89
CA THR A 499 7.68 5.86 20.35
C THR A 499 7.94 4.50 21.01
N GLU A 500 7.29 3.43 20.58
CA GLU A 500 7.50 2.08 21.13
C GLU A 500 8.95 1.60 20.96
N ILE A 501 9.62 1.94 19.86
CA ILE A 501 11.05 1.67 19.66
C ILE A 501 11.91 2.50 20.63
N LEU A 502 11.58 3.80 20.77
CA LEU A 502 12.31 4.69 21.71
C LEU A 502 12.14 4.24 23.16
N ASP A 503 10.96 3.77 23.55
CA ASP A 503 10.69 3.22 24.89
C ASP A 503 11.49 1.93 25.13
N ALA A 504 11.59 1.06 24.11
CA ALA A 504 12.45 -0.12 24.21
C ALA A 504 13.94 0.27 24.36
N ILE A 505 14.39 1.31 23.66
CA ILE A 505 15.75 1.84 23.82
C ILE A 505 15.93 2.44 25.23
N ALA A 506 14.96 3.21 25.72
CA ALA A 506 15.02 3.87 27.02
C ALA A 506 15.11 2.89 28.19
N THR A 507 14.43 1.76 28.08
CA THR A 507 14.39 0.72 29.13
C THR A 507 15.51 -0.31 29.00
N HIS A 508 16.24 -0.35 27.88
CA HIS A 508 17.42 -1.20 27.76
C HIS A 508 18.56 -0.69 28.66
N PRO A 509 19.27 -1.55 29.43
CA PRO A 509 20.33 -1.13 30.36
C PRO A 509 21.46 -0.30 29.75
N ARG A 510 21.78 -0.58 28.46
CA ARG A 510 22.81 0.14 27.68
C ARG A 510 22.21 1.23 26.77
N ARG A 511 20.91 1.41 26.78
CA ARG A 511 20.17 2.38 25.93
C ARG A 511 20.62 2.35 24.47
N SER A 512 20.84 3.50 23.85
CA SER A 512 21.29 3.64 22.46
C SER A 512 22.61 2.91 22.15
N ALA A 513 23.49 2.74 23.14
CA ALA A 513 24.74 2.01 22.96
C ALA A 513 24.56 0.51 22.68
N ALA A 514 23.38 -0.05 22.91
CA ALA A 514 23.07 -1.42 22.56
C ALA A 514 22.46 -1.55 21.15
N VAL A 515 22.01 -0.45 20.54
CA VAL A 515 21.26 -0.49 19.28
C VAL A 515 22.20 -0.78 18.11
N VAL A 516 21.88 -1.82 17.35
CA VAL A 516 22.57 -2.22 16.13
C VAL A 516 21.83 -1.71 14.90
N MET A 517 20.50 -1.86 14.88
CA MET A 517 19.64 -1.45 13.79
C MET A 517 18.22 -1.18 14.29
N VAL A 518 17.52 -0.27 13.63
CA VAL A 518 16.08 -0.04 13.76
C VAL A 518 15.41 -0.33 12.42
N ALA A 519 14.30 -1.06 12.43
CA ALA A 519 13.61 -1.50 11.22
C ALA A 519 12.09 -1.36 11.33
N THR A 520 11.57 -0.15 11.25
CA THR A 520 10.14 0.22 11.27
C THR A 520 9.44 -0.07 12.58
N ASP A 521 9.19 -1.33 12.89
CA ASP A 521 8.48 -1.88 14.05
C ASP A 521 9.37 -2.85 14.87
N GLY A 522 10.65 -2.94 14.51
CA GLY A 522 11.63 -3.78 15.16
C GLY A 522 12.92 -3.04 15.51
N VAL A 523 13.65 -3.59 16.45
CA VAL A 523 14.97 -3.13 16.87
C VAL A 523 15.88 -4.34 17.09
N VAL A 524 17.13 -4.20 16.67
CA VAL A 524 18.19 -5.18 16.94
C VAL A 524 19.14 -4.61 17.96
N PHE A 525 19.33 -5.34 19.05
CA PHE A 525 20.27 -5.01 20.10
C PHE A 525 21.50 -5.95 20.10
N ALA A 526 22.64 -5.42 20.52
CA ALA A 526 23.86 -6.18 20.72
C ALA A 526 23.87 -7.03 22.01
N SER A 527 22.87 -6.86 22.88
CA SER A 527 22.67 -7.66 24.10
C SER A 527 21.16 -7.84 24.35
N PRO A 528 20.74 -8.89 25.08
CA PRO A 528 19.32 -9.14 25.29
C PRO A 528 18.67 -8.04 26.11
N HIS A 529 17.42 -7.72 25.77
CA HIS A 529 16.61 -6.79 26.54
C HIS A 529 15.90 -7.53 27.69
N PRO A 530 16.07 -7.10 28.97
CA PRO A 530 15.53 -7.85 30.10
C PRO A 530 14.02 -7.74 30.27
N ASP A 531 13.40 -6.64 29.86
CA ASP A 531 12.05 -6.26 30.27
C ASP A 531 10.98 -6.29 29.15
N LEU A 532 11.36 -6.60 27.91
CA LEU A 532 10.37 -6.67 26.82
C LEU A 532 9.53 -7.93 26.94
N THR A 533 8.20 -7.75 26.95
CA THR A 533 7.25 -8.88 26.95
C THR A 533 7.22 -9.55 25.57
N VAL A 534 7.70 -10.79 25.52
CA VAL A 534 7.72 -11.61 24.29
C VAL A 534 6.52 -12.54 24.29
N SER A 535 5.61 -12.38 23.35
CA SER A 535 4.47 -13.29 23.14
C SER A 535 3.87 -13.11 21.72
N ASP A 536 2.87 -13.93 21.41
CA ASP A 536 2.12 -13.84 20.14
C ASP A 536 0.94 -12.85 20.17
N LYS A 537 0.74 -12.11 21.25
CA LYS A 537 -0.36 -11.15 21.37
C LYS A 537 -0.13 -9.92 20.49
N LEU A 538 -1.23 -9.28 20.11
CA LEU A 538 -1.18 -8.01 19.38
C LEU A 538 -0.44 -6.95 20.22
N GLY A 539 0.60 -6.36 19.64
CA GLY A 539 1.40 -5.35 20.30
C GLY A 539 2.47 -5.85 21.27
N ASP A 540 2.59 -7.14 21.54
CA ASP A 540 3.73 -7.70 22.24
C ASP A 540 4.92 -7.88 21.28
N TRP A 541 6.10 -8.13 21.82
CA TRP A 541 7.29 -8.35 21.01
C TRP A 541 7.41 -9.80 20.58
N SER A 542 7.85 -10.04 19.38
CA SER A 542 8.48 -11.29 18.96
C SER A 542 9.99 -11.19 19.17
N TYR A 543 10.67 -12.31 19.27
CA TYR A 543 12.11 -12.37 19.50
C TYR A 543 12.78 -13.34 18.57
N GLU A 544 13.89 -12.92 17.97
CA GLU A 544 14.78 -13.78 17.20
C GLU A 544 16.24 -13.54 17.57
N ARG A 545 16.95 -14.62 17.87
CA ARG A 545 18.39 -14.60 18.06
C ARG A 545 19.09 -14.81 16.73
N ARG A 546 20.03 -13.92 16.40
CA ARG A 546 20.85 -14.02 15.19
C ARG A 546 22.32 -14.13 15.54
N GLU A 547 23.05 -14.88 14.75
CA GLU A 547 24.50 -15.10 14.91
C GLU A 547 25.25 -14.54 13.70
N ASN A 548 26.31 -13.78 13.99
CA ASN A 548 27.18 -13.15 13.00
C ASN A 548 26.39 -12.43 11.90
N LEU A 549 25.61 -11.43 12.33
CA LEU A 549 24.74 -10.64 11.47
C LEU A 549 25.56 -9.77 10.54
N THR A 550 25.34 -9.84 9.22
CA THR A 550 25.86 -8.86 8.27
C THR A 550 24.77 -7.88 7.90
N LEU A 551 25.03 -6.61 8.17
CA LEU A 551 24.17 -5.47 7.85
C LEU A 551 24.70 -4.79 6.60
N PHE A 552 24.07 -5.06 5.46
CA PHE A 552 24.46 -4.45 4.19
C PHE A 552 23.81 -3.08 3.99
N LYS A 553 22.49 -3.01 4.17
CA LYS A 553 21.72 -1.76 4.21
C LYS A 553 20.40 -1.99 4.95
N PRO A 554 19.66 -0.92 5.33
CA PRO A 554 18.36 -1.10 5.97
C PRO A 554 17.43 -2.00 5.16
N GLY A 555 17.03 -3.14 5.74
CA GLY A 555 16.20 -4.17 5.11
C GLY A 555 16.92 -5.15 4.18
N VAL A 556 18.24 -5.10 4.12
CA VAL A 556 19.08 -6.13 3.45
C VAL A 556 20.15 -6.57 4.43
N TYR A 557 19.93 -7.71 5.06
CA TYR A 557 20.83 -8.30 6.03
C TYR A 557 20.62 -9.81 6.14
N TRP A 558 21.67 -10.51 6.53
CA TRP A 558 21.74 -11.96 6.67
C TRP A 558 22.57 -12.37 7.87
N ASP A 559 22.46 -13.61 8.25
CA ASP A 559 23.17 -14.23 9.37
C ASP A 559 23.75 -15.60 8.98
N ASP A 560 24.33 -16.32 9.94
CA ASP A 560 24.92 -17.63 9.70
C ASP A 560 23.89 -18.66 9.22
N LYS A 561 22.61 -18.55 9.56
CA LYS A 561 21.56 -19.44 9.04
C LYS A 561 21.42 -19.31 7.52
N ALA A 562 21.49 -18.08 7.02
CA ALA A 562 21.43 -17.83 5.58
C ALA A 562 22.68 -18.35 4.87
N ARG A 563 23.88 -18.13 5.44
CA ARG A 563 25.15 -18.65 4.89
C ARG A 563 25.16 -20.17 4.85
N ALA A 564 24.74 -20.84 5.92
CA ALA A 564 24.64 -22.29 5.98
C ALA A 564 23.65 -22.85 4.95
N ALA A 565 22.50 -22.21 4.76
CA ALA A 565 21.54 -22.63 3.75
C ALA A 565 22.12 -22.55 2.33
N ILE A 566 22.87 -21.47 2.02
CA ILE A 566 23.56 -21.33 0.72
C ILE A 566 24.62 -22.42 0.53
N ALA A 567 25.44 -22.68 1.55
CA ALA A 567 26.47 -23.71 1.51
C ALA A 567 25.86 -25.11 1.28
N ASP A 568 24.69 -25.38 1.81
CA ASP A 568 23.95 -26.64 1.64
C ASP A 568 23.15 -26.69 0.31
N GLY A 569 23.23 -25.68 -0.56
CA GLY A 569 22.47 -25.60 -1.81
C GLY A 569 20.95 -25.38 -1.57
N ARG A 570 20.56 -24.98 -0.38
CA ARG A 570 19.16 -24.67 -0.04
C ARG A 570 18.86 -23.18 -0.25
N ALA A 571 17.60 -22.87 -0.54
CA ALA A 571 17.17 -21.48 -0.64
C ALA A 571 17.36 -20.76 0.71
N PRO A 572 18.19 -19.70 0.79
CA PRO A 572 18.40 -18.97 2.02
C PRO A 572 17.19 -18.13 2.39
N GLN A 573 16.94 -18.03 3.69
CA GLN A 573 15.98 -17.08 4.22
C GLN A 573 16.72 -15.89 4.86
N PHE A 574 16.59 -14.72 4.26
CA PHE A 574 17.18 -13.48 4.76
C PHE A 574 16.34 -12.28 4.35
N LYS A 575 16.62 -11.12 4.90
CA LYS A 575 15.92 -9.90 4.52
C LYS A 575 16.56 -9.30 3.27
N ALA A 576 15.77 -9.14 2.21
CA ALA A 576 16.24 -8.62 0.91
C ALA A 576 15.25 -7.59 0.34
N ARG A 577 14.94 -6.54 1.12
CA ARG A 577 13.93 -5.55 0.77
C ARG A 577 14.20 -4.90 -0.60
N GLY A 578 13.27 -5.10 -1.52
CA GLY A 578 13.33 -4.54 -2.87
C GLY A 578 14.29 -5.24 -3.83
N ILE A 579 14.88 -6.37 -3.42
CA ILE A 579 15.77 -7.19 -4.23
C ILE A 579 15.19 -8.62 -4.25
N SER A 580 15.40 -9.36 -5.33
CA SER A 580 15.09 -10.79 -5.34
C SER A 580 16.04 -11.52 -4.42
N ALA A 581 15.53 -12.24 -3.43
CA ALA A 581 16.38 -13.02 -2.52
C ALA A 581 17.21 -14.08 -3.28
N ALA A 582 16.63 -14.73 -4.28
CA ALA A 582 17.34 -15.72 -5.09
C ALA A 582 18.53 -15.09 -5.86
N THR A 583 18.30 -13.95 -6.54
CA THR A 583 19.36 -13.24 -7.28
C THR A 583 20.45 -12.70 -6.35
N PHE A 584 20.07 -12.28 -5.13
CA PHE A 584 21.02 -11.70 -4.19
C PHE A 584 21.83 -12.75 -3.43
N ALA A 585 21.33 -13.98 -3.29
CA ALA A 585 22.03 -15.08 -2.61
C ALA A 585 23.44 -15.31 -3.16
N ASP A 586 23.58 -15.26 -4.49
CA ASP A 586 24.89 -15.45 -5.16
C ASP A 586 25.90 -14.33 -4.85
N SER A 587 25.42 -13.16 -4.39
CA SER A 587 26.26 -12.01 -4.04
C SER A 587 26.71 -12.00 -2.59
N ILE A 588 26.12 -12.80 -1.71
CA ILE A 588 26.38 -12.76 -0.26
C ILE A 588 27.85 -13.02 0.05
N ALA A 589 28.42 -14.09 -0.48
CA ALA A 589 29.82 -14.44 -0.22
C ALA A 589 30.80 -13.37 -0.70
N ARG A 590 30.53 -12.76 -1.87
CA ARG A 590 31.34 -11.65 -2.39
C ARG A 590 31.25 -10.42 -1.49
N ILE A 591 30.07 -10.05 -1.06
CA ILE A 591 29.85 -8.89 -0.19
C ILE A 591 30.49 -9.12 1.19
N ASP A 592 30.38 -10.32 1.74
CA ASP A 592 31.05 -10.67 2.99
C ASP A 592 32.58 -10.50 2.84
N ALA A 593 33.19 -10.99 1.75
CA ALA A 593 34.60 -10.81 1.47
C ALA A 593 35.00 -9.33 1.27
N GLU A 594 34.14 -8.51 0.66
CA GLU A 594 34.37 -7.07 0.51
C GLU A 594 34.32 -6.33 1.87
N PHE A 595 33.46 -6.76 2.80
CA PHE A 595 33.45 -6.23 4.16
C PHE A 595 34.71 -6.62 4.94
N ASP A 596 35.19 -7.84 4.79
CA ASP A 596 36.43 -8.30 5.42
C ASP A 596 37.63 -7.50 4.87
N ALA A 597 37.72 -7.34 3.55
CA ALA A 597 38.79 -6.55 2.92
C ALA A 597 38.77 -5.08 3.38
N TRP A 598 37.58 -4.50 3.51
CA TRP A 598 37.43 -3.13 3.98
C TRP A 598 37.74 -2.97 5.48
N ARG A 599 37.45 -3.99 6.28
CA ARG A 599 37.89 -4.05 7.69
C ARG A 599 39.40 -4.06 7.81
N ASP A 600 40.06 -4.83 6.96
CA ASP A 600 41.52 -5.03 7.03
C ASP A 600 42.28 -3.84 6.41
N ASP A 601 41.68 -3.15 5.45
CA ASP A 601 42.22 -1.97 4.79
C ASP A 601 41.13 -0.89 4.55
N ALA A 602 41.16 0.17 5.36
CA ALA A 602 40.21 1.26 5.26
C ALA A 602 40.26 2.04 3.94
N SER A 603 41.34 1.89 3.16
CA SER A 603 41.47 2.48 1.81
C SER A 603 40.78 1.65 0.73
N PHE A 604 40.40 0.41 1.02
CA PHE A 604 39.66 -0.44 0.11
C PHE A 604 38.34 0.23 -0.31
N GLN A 605 38.05 0.22 -1.60
CA GLN A 605 36.80 0.78 -2.15
C GLN A 605 35.87 -0.36 -2.54
N PRO A 606 34.87 -0.69 -1.71
CA PRO A 606 33.91 -1.74 -2.01
C PRO A 606 33.14 -1.45 -3.30
N GLN A 607 33.04 -2.43 -4.17
CA GLN A 607 32.26 -2.32 -5.41
C GLN A 607 30.87 -2.96 -5.23
N TRP A 608 30.02 -2.32 -4.46
CA TRP A 608 28.69 -2.82 -4.15
C TRP A 608 27.66 -2.51 -5.24
N LYS A 609 28.01 -2.80 -6.49
CA LYS A 609 27.07 -2.75 -7.60
C LYS A 609 26.57 -4.16 -7.90
N LEU A 610 25.26 -4.35 -7.84
CA LEU A 610 24.61 -5.46 -8.51
C LEU A 610 24.42 -5.05 -9.98
N GLU A 611 25.35 -5.48 -10.83
CA GLU A 611 25.25 -5.26 -12.28
C GLU A 611 24.31 -6.26 -12.96
N GLU A 612 23.77 -7.20 -12.26
CA GLU A 612 22.81 -8.15 -12.81
C GLU A 612 21.44 -7.51 -12.86
N GLY A 613 21.12 -6.93 -14.01
CA GLY A 613 19.77 -6.65 -14.39
C GLY A 613 18.95 -7.91 -14.41
N THR A 614 17.97 -8.07 -13.52
CA THR A 614 16.97 -9.12 -13.69
C THR A 614 16.09 -8.70 -14.87
N PRO A 615 16.17 -9.39 -16.02
CA PRO A 615 15.30 -9.06 -17.13
C PRO A 615 13.85 -9.27 -16.69
N ARG A 616 13.07 -8.20 -16.68
CA ARG A 616 11.64 -8.29 -16.45
C ARG A 616 10.95 -8.19 -17.79
N ASN A 617 10.13 -9.17 -18.10
CA ASN A 617 9.22 -9.09 -19.24
C ASN A 617 8.17 -8.03 -18.92
N MET A 618 8.29 -6.87 -19.58
CA MET A 618 7.26 -5.85 -19.52
C MET A 618 6.35 -6.00 -20.72
N TRP A 619 5.08 -6.12 -20.42
CA TRP A 619 4.03 -6.33 -21.39
C TRP A 619 3.66 -5.05 -22.14
N PRO A 620 2.93 -5.15 -23.25
CA PRO A 620 2.60 -4.03 -24.15
C PRO A 620 2.00 -2.80 -23.50
N ALA A 621 1.42 -2.95 -22.31
CA ALA A 621 0.94 -1.83 -21.51
C ALA A 621 1.99 -0.73 -21.27
N ILE A 622 3.26 -1.09 -21.27
CA ILE A 622 4.37 -0.14 -21.08
C ILE A 622 5.06 0.13 -22.40
N SER A 623 5.19 -0.87 -23.26
CA SER A 623 5.92 -0.74 -24.52
C SER A 623 5.12 -0.16 -25.68
N PHE A 624 3.78 -0.24 -25.66
CA PHE A 624 2.90 0.08 -26.81
C PHE A 624 3.31 -0.61 -28.12
N THR A 625 4.15 -1.62 -28.02
CA THR A 625 4.59 -2.45 -29.14
C THR A 625 3.94 -3.81 -29.03
N SER A 626 3.85 -4.54 -30.12
CA SER A 626 3.39 -5.94 -30.13
C SER A 626 4.45 -6.93 -29.63
N ARG A 627 5.57 -6.46 -29.09
CA ARG A 627 6.68 -7.27 -28.61
C ARG A 627 6.83 -7.14 -27.10
N PHE A 628 7.35 -8.19 -26.46
CA PHE A 628 7.84 -8.11 -25.08
C PHE A 628 9.03 -7.14 -25.04
N ALA A 629 8.99 -6.17 -24.18
CA ALA A 629 10.17 -5.40 -23.83
C ALA A 629 10.83 -6.07 -22.62
N GLN A 630 12.10 -6.40 -22.74
CA GLN A 630 12.93 -6.75 -21.59
C GLN A 630 13.38 -5.45 -20.92
N ILE A 631 13.18 -5.36 -19.62
CA ILE A 631 13.74 -4.29 -18.82
C ILE A 631 14.92 -4.87 -18.04
N SER A 632 16.08 -4.29 -18.28
CA SER A 632 17.22 -4.48 -17.42
C SER A 632 17.10 -3.53 -16.22
N VAL A 633 17.04 -4.07 -15.02
CA VAL A 633 16.99 -3.29 -13.77
C VAL A 633 18.37 -3.40 -13.15
N THR A 634 19.17 -2.36 -13.29
CA THR A 634 20.42 -2.23 -12.55
C THR A 634 20.12 -1.61 -11.20
N GLN A 635 20.39 -2.31 -10.11
CA GLN A 635 20.30 -1.75 -8.77
C GLN A 635 21.70 -1.39 -8.28
N ALA A 636 21.97 -0.11 -8.10
CA ALA A 636 23.10 0.31 -7.28
C ALA A 636 22.76 0.01 -5.81
N LEU A 637 23.53 -0.84 -5.18
CA LEU A 637 23.43 -1.15 -3.77
C LEU A 637 24.42 -0.24 -3.03
N ALA A 638 23.89 0.77 -2.37
CA ALA A 638 24.69 1.45 -1.36
C ALA A 638 24.54 0.74 -0.03
N TRP A 639 25.60 0.66 0.71
CA TRP A 639 25.60 0.16 2.07
C TRP A 639 24.89 1.11 3.05
N THR A 640 24.77 2.38 2.72
CA THR A 640 23.89 3.31 3.39
C THR A 640 22.50 3.33 2.74
N ASP A 641 21.48 3.69 3.47
CA ASP A 641 20.09 3.61 3.07
C ASP A 641 19.82 4.23 1.69
N GLY A 642 19.85 3.40 0.67
CA GLY A 642 19.47 3.79 -0.67
C GLY A 642 17.96 3.99 -0.73
N ALA A 643 17.48 5.23 -0.65
CA ALA A 643 16.16 5.51 -1.16
C ALA A 643 16.20 5.28 -2.68
N LYS A 644 15.28 4.47 -3.21
CA LYS A 644 15.05 4.42 -4.65
C LYS A 644 14.68 5.83 -5.09
N ASP A 645 15.53 6.45 -5.90
CA ASP A 645 15.17 7.70 -6.50
C ASP A 645 13.99 7.46 -7.44
N LYS A 646 12.83 7.96 -7.06
CA LYS A 646 11.61 7.80 -7.86
C LYS A 646 11.68 8.51 -9.20
N GLU A 647 12.64 9.39 -9.39
CA GLU A 647 12.83 10.07 -10.67
C GLU A 647 13.40 9.15 -11.75
N ASP A 648 14.10 8.09 -11.38
CA ASP A 648 14.66 7.14 -12.34
C ASP A 648 13.65 6.13 -12.90
N GLN A 649 12.40 6.18 -12.46
CA GLN A 649 11.28 5.47 -13.11
C GLN A 649 10.69 6.24 -14.31
N LYS A 650 11.44 7.13 -14.93
CA LYS A 650 10.98 7.82 -16.15
C LYS A 650 10.93 6.83 -17.30
N VAL A 651 9.74 6.32 -17.55
CA VAL A 651 9.38 5.78 -18.85
C VAL A 651 9.55 6.92 -19.85
N ARG A 652 10.65 6.93 -20.60
CA ARG A 652 10.88 7.91 -21.67
C ARG A 652 9.89 7.62 -22.79
N TYR A 653 8.84 8.40 -22.87
CA TYR A 653 7.96 8.40 -24.03
C TYR A 653 8.65 9.20 -25.14
N ILE A 654 9.17 8.51 -26.14
CA ILE A 654 9.69 9.17 -27.35
C ILE A 654 8.46 9.48 -28.24
N ARG A 655 8.33 10.75 -28.60
CA ARG A 655 7.33 11.18 -29.60
C ARG A 655 8.00 11.18 -30.96
N ASP A 656 7.55 10.36 -31.85
CA ASP A 656 7.85 10.44 -33.27
C ASP A 656 6.59 10.74 -34.05
N ALA A 657 6.60 11.80 -34.86
CA ALA A 657 5.47 12.23 -35.70
C ALA A 657 4.10 12.28 -34.97
N GLY A 658 4.10 12.73 -33.71
CA GLY A 658 2.87 12.79 -32.87
C GLY A 658 2.45 11.46 -32.27
N ARG A 659 3.17 10.38 -32.49
CA ARG A 659 2.95 9.07 -31.90
C ARG A 659 3.87 8.86 -30.70
N ILE A 660 3.36 8.19 -29.67
CA ILE A 660 4.20 7.77 -28.56
C ILE A 660 4.86 6.45 -28.94
N ILE A 661 6.17 6.49 -29.17
CA ILE A 661 7.01 5.32 -29.39
C ILE A 661 7.68 5.01 -28.06
N HIS A 662 7.74 3.77 -27.70
CA HIS A 662 8.42 3.29 -26.51
C HIS A 662 9.87 2.95 -26.84
N ASP A 663 10.80 3.43 -26.01
CA ASP A 663 12.18 2.98 -26.07
C ASP A 663 12.30 1.58 -25.48
N GLN A 664 13.04 0.69 -26.14
CA GLN A 664 13.06 -0.74 -25.80
C GLN A 664 13.96 -1.06 -24.60
N GLU A 665 14.78 -0.13 -24.16
CA GLU A 665 15.66 -0.30 -22.99
C GLU A 665 15.22 0.64 -21.87
N LEU A 666 14.43 0.11 -20.94
CA LEU A 666 14.18 0.76 -19.67
C LEU A 666 15.22 0.28 -18.66
N THR A 667 16.21 1.11 -18.42
CA THR A 667 17.11 0.95 -17.28
C THR A 667 16.51 1.65 -16.07
N GLN A 668 16.29 0.89 -15.00
CA GLN A 668 15.96 1.43 -13.70
C GLN A 668 17.26 1.52 -12.88
N ASP A 669 17.86 2.69 -12.83
CA ASP A 669 18.97 2.97 -11.93
C ASP A 669 18.44 3.39 -10.56
N SER A 670 18.84 2.71 -9.50
CA SER A 670 18.65 3.19 -8.15
C SER A 670 19.93 3.91 -7.70
N ARG A 671 19.81 5.19 -7.40
CA ARG A 671 20.91 5.95 -6.84
C ARG A 671 20.93 5.82 -5.33
N PRO A 672 22.10 5.55 -4.72
CA PRO A 672 22.23 5.57 -3.28
C PRO A 672 22.02 7.00 -2.75
N GLN A 673 21.19 7.14 -1.72
CA GLN A 673 21.13 8.36 -0.91
C GLN A 673 21.77 8.05 0.44
N ASP A 674 22.88 8.71 0.71
CA ASP A 674 23.61 8.50 1.96
C ASP A 674 22.91 9.25 3.09
N LYS A 675 22.23 8.50 3.96
CA LYS A 675 21.65 9.03 5.21
C LYS A 675 22.63 9.01 6.36
N ARG A 676 23.64 8.17 6.26
CA ARG A 676 24.64 7.95 7.30
C ARG A 676 26.04 7.85 6.69
N ILE A 677 27.03 8.19 7.50
CA ILE A 677 28.44 8.08 7.16
C ILE A 677 29.10 7.09 8.12
N PRO A 678 29.88 6.12 7.64
CA PRO A 678 30.62 5.23 8.51
C PRO A 678 31.72 6.00 9.27
N LEU A 679 31.94 5.59 10.50
CA LEU A 679 33.05 6.03 11.32
C LEU A 679 34.18 5.01 11.16
N HIS A 680 34.96 5.11 10.11
CA HIS A 680 36.03 4.15 9.79
C HIS A 680 37.05 3.89 10.90
N LEU A 681 37.15 4.79 11.85
CA LEU A 681 38.09 4.68 12.97
C LEU A 681 37.47 4.01 14.21
N GLU A 682 36.16 3.74 14.19
CA GLU A 682 35.42 3.19 15.32
C GLU A 682 34.89 1.79 15.00
N HIS A 683 35.77 0.88 14.56
CA HIS A 683 35.47 -0.53 14.48
C HIS A 683 35.54 -1.13 15.90
N ASP A 684 34.42 -1.57 16.40
CA ASP A 684 34.35 -2.32 17.66
C ASP A 684 33.92 -3.77 17.41
N ALA A 685 33.70 -4.54 18.48
CA ALA A 685 33.26 -5.94 18.39
C ALA A 685 31.90 -6.13 17.65
N TYR A 686 31.20 -5.05 17.38
CA TYR A 686 29.88 -5.04 16.74
C TYR A 686 29.93 -4.59 15.27
N GLY A 687 31.10 -4.38 14.67
CA GLY A 687 31.26 -3.92 13.31
C GLY A 687 31.54 -2.42 13.19
N TRP A 688 31.25 -1.85 12.03
CA TRP A 688 31.53 -0.44 11.74
C TRP A 688 30.41 0.48 12.26
N ALA A 689 30.73 1.32 13.24
CA ALA A 689 29.84 2.38 13.69
C ALA A 689 29.59 3.40 12.58
N SER A 690 28.40 3.95 12.53
CA SER A 690 28.02 5.01 11.61
C SER A 690 27.35 6.17 12.33
N GLN A 691 27.41 7.35 11.72
CA GLN A 691 26.77 8.57 12.23
C GLN A 691 25.79 9.13 11.18
N PRO A 692 24.76 9.89 11.59
CA PRO A 692 23.91 10.60 10.65
C PRO A 692 24.72 11.53 9.75
N TRP A 693 24.35 11.56 8.47
CA TRP A 693 25.00 12.47 7.53
C TRP A 693 24.76 13.93 7.95
N ARG A 694 25.77 14.79 7.79
CA ARG A 694 25.75 16.20 8.22
C ARG A 694 25.48 16.36 9.74
N LEU A 695 26.15 15.56 10.54
CA LEU A 695 26.20 15.77 11.98
C LEU A 695 26.60 17.23 12.28
N GLY A 696 25.87 17.91 13.18
CA GLY A 696 26.16 19.28 13.58
C GLY A 696 25.80 20.39 12.58
N SER A 697 25.28 20.08 11.38
CA SER A 697 24.73 21.09 10.51
C SER A 697 23.36 21.54 11.01
N ALA A 698 23.15 22.86 11.04
CA ALA A 698 21.81 23.38 11.24
C ALA A 698 21.00 23.13 9.96
N TYR A 699 20.09 22.20 10.02
CA TYR A 699 19.04 22.10 9.02
C TYR A 699 18.01 23.18 9.34
N GLY A 700 17.45 23.82 8.35
CA GLY A 700 16.28 24.66 8.55
C GLY A 700 15.08 23.84 9.04
N GLU A 701 13.89 24.42 9.01
CA GLU A 701 12.67 23.71 9.40
C GLU A 701 12.42 22.46 8.52
N SER A 702 12.07 21.37 9.18
CA SER A 702 11.70 20.12 8.52
C SER A 702 10.51 20.34 7.58
N LYS A 703 10.62 19.91 6.33
CA LYS A 703 9.57 20.10 5.33
C LYS A 703 8.34 19.26 5.65
N PRO A 704 7.15 19.78 5.42
CA PRO A 704 5.92 18.98 5.51
C PRO A 704 5.89 17.88 4.44
N TYR A 705 5.02 16.90 4.63
CA TYR A 705 4.79 15.90 3.59
C TYR A 705 4.12 16.55 2.38
N ASP A 706 4.69 16.36 1.19
CA ASP A 706 4.30 17.01 -0.07
C ASP A 706 2.92 16.59 -0.62
N LYS A 707 2.26 15.64 0.02
CA LYS A 707 0.98 15.08 -0.42
C LYS A 707 -0.16 15.47 0.51
N ARG A 708 -1.21 15.98 -0.05
CA ARG A 708 -2.30 16.67 0.63
C ARG A 708 -3.30 15.79 1.38
N PHE A 709 -3.11 14.48 1.49
CA PHE A 709 -4.05 13.56 2.15
C PHE A 709 -5.52 13.71 1.70
N GLY A 710 -5.78 14.15 0.47
CA GLY A 710 -7.12 14.45 -0.02
C GLY A 710 -7.72 15.73 0.55
N ILE A 711 -6.96 16.56 1.26
CA ILE A 711 -7.39 17.88 1.74
C ILE A 711 -7.51 18.80 0.52
N SER A 712 -8.65 19.46 0.41
CA SER A 712 -8.87 20.51 -0.59
C SER A 712 -8.27 21.82 -0.04
N ILE A 713 -6.94 21.90 -0.06
CA ILE A 713 -6.23 23.16 0.15
C ILE A 713 -6.10 23.81 -1.24
N ASP A 714 -6.29 25.11 -1.32
CA ASP A 714 -6.02 25.87 -2.53
C ASP A 714 -4.58 25.60 -3.02
N GLN A 715 -4.36 25.56 -4.33
CA GLN A 715 -3.05 25.22 -4.88
C GLN A 715 -2.00 26.27 -4.52
N GLU A 716 -2.38 27.52 -4.47
CA GLU A 716 -1.49 28.63 -4.09
C GLU A 716 -1.20 28.58 -2.60
N GLU A 717 -2.21 28.36 -1.77
CA GLU A 717 -2.07 28.18 -0.31
C GLU A 717 -1.17 26.98 0.02
N TRP A 718 -1.31 25.86 -0.70
CA TRP A 718 -0.44 24.69 -0.52
C TRP A 718 0.99 24.96 -0.97
N ALA A 719 1.18 25.60 -2.13
CA ALA A 719 2.50 25.93 -2.63
C ALA A 719 3.25 26.87 -1.67
N GLN A 720 2.54 27.83 -1.10
CA GLN A 720 3.09 28.75 -0.10
C GLN A 720 3.44 28.04 1.21
N PHE A 721 2.64 27.03 1.61
CA PHE A 721 2.91 26.23 2.82
C PHE A 721 4.16 25.34 2.66
N VAL A 722 4.39 24.75 1.49
CA VAL A 722 5.55 23.88 1.23
C VAL A 722 6.81 24.63 0.78
N THR A 723 6.70 25.92 0.44
CA THR A 723 7.85 26.75 0.06
C THR A 723 8.42 27.46 1.29
N PRO A 724 9.75 27.45 1.52
CA PRO A 724 10.35 28.01 2.72
C PRO A 724 10.06 29.50 2.98
N ASP A 725 9.86 30.25 1.90
CA ASP A 725 9.69 31.72 1.92
C ASP A 725 8.30 32.19 1.48
N GLY A 726 7.31 31.29 1.44
CA GLY A 726 5.96 31.64 1.01
C GLY A 726 5.15 32.44 2.06
N PRO A 727 4.19 33.30 1.60
CA PRO A 727 3.38 34.12 2.51
C PRO A 727 2.61 33.33 3.56
N VAL A 728 2.20 32.09 3.28
CA VAL A 728 1.52 31.23 4.26
C VAL A 728 2.45 30.78 5.38
N GLN A 729 3.74 30.57 5.08
CA GLN A 729 4.73 30.45 6.15
C GLN A 729 4.93 31.75 6.91
N MET A 730 4.82 32.92 6.25
CA MET A 730 4.83 34.20 6.92
C MET A 730 3.58 34.42 7.77
N GLU A 731 2.37 34.11 7.28
CA GLU A 731 1.16 34.13 8.09
C GLU A 731 1.18 33.07 9.19
N PHE A 732 1.70 31.89 8.90
CA PHE A 732 1.94 30.84 9.88
C PHE A 732 3.01 31.26 10.88
N ARG A 733 4.11 31.88 10.45
CA ARG A 733 5.11 32.50 11.30
C ARG A 733 4.54 33.71 12.06
N GLN A 734 3.74 34.56 11.44
CA GLN A 734 3.06 35.69 12.09
C GLN A 734 1.96 35.24 13.06
N ALA A 735 1.16 34.24 12.68
CA ALA A 735 0.21 33.59 13.60
C ALA A 735 0.93 32.87 14.75
N MET A 736 2.19 32.51 14.54
CA MET A 736 3.04 31.88 15.52
C MET A 736 3.93 32.86 16.28
N GLY A 737 3.96 34.16 15.90
CA GLY A 737 4.75 35.19 16.58
C GLY A 737 6.26 34.98 16.42
N VAL A 738 6.69 34.34 15.34
CA VAL A 738 8.07 34.22 14.92
C VAL A 738 8.27 35.22 13.76
N GLY A 739 8.61 36.44 14.13
CA GLY A 739 9.01 37.52 13.21
C GLY A 739 10.51 37.63 13.18
#